data_ffd5f903574a27b37c912c2bfdfa7e0b
#
_entry.id   ffd5f903574a27b37c912c2bfdfa7e0b
#
_cell.length_a   1.000
_cell.length_b   1.000
_cell.length_c   1.000
_cell.angle_alpha   90.00
_cell.angle_beta   90.00
_cell.angle_gamma   90.00
#
_symmetry.space_group_name_H-M   'P 1'
#
loop_
_entity.id
_entity.type
_entity.pdbx_description
1 polymer ?
#
loop_
_entity_poly.entity_id
_entity_poly.type
_entity_poly.pdbx_seq_one_letter_code
_entity_poly.pdbx_strand_id
1 'polypeptide(L)'
;MERLANKSKSNMKNLFFIPFLFLLISSSLTAQINLGNTIENVSYERPVEYEVAGITIKGITNLDKNAIITLSGLTVGDKIMIPGEEISKAITKLWDQNLFSDIQIEVSKILGNNIFLDIILQELPRLSKFGFKGASKSEVTKIREKVELVRGKIVNDNLINNTKHIVKEYFSDKGYLNTQVSINQIVDTLAVASIILEVDINKGEKIKIEKINFSGVTKFKIKKLKRQLKETKEKKFFRVFKTSKFLDEAYQTDLQSIIALYNEKGYRDARIVKEEIVDISNKLISINLSIEEGLQYHFRNISWLGNTKYNSEFLNQMLGIKAGDVYDQKMMSERLQMSMSGTDISSLYMDDGYLFFNIDPIEILAEEDSIDFEIRIYEGKQATINKVSVVGNTKTNEHVIMREIRTKPGELFRRSDVIRSQEELNRLNYFNPQTLGVTPKPDPQTGNVDIEYAVEEKPSDQIELQGGWGAGRVVGTFGLTFNNFSLKNILNKKGWSPLPSGDGQKISLRASSNGSYYQNYSFSFTEPWLGGNKPNSLSFTVYHSIQNYSTDAVENRMDITGVNLGLGKRLRWPDDYFSTSQSLSFQQYTLSNRQLVPGFSNGISKNITYRSVLSRSSVFDPIFPKAGSQFTLTGHFTPPYSLFNNKDYSTMDLEEKYEWLEYFKVKISSTWYTNPFANLVVKAHSEFGFLNSYNDEVGLPPFERFYIGGDGLSGYAMDGREVVGLRGYANQAVSQHLTAGGSIYSKYYLEMRYPLSLNPSSTIYATAFAEAGNAWGSFQDFNPFEVKRSLGVGIRIFMPMFGLLGVDFGHGYDPLEGSTEKSGWQTHFSIGQQF
;
A
#
# COMPACT_ATOMS: atom_id res chain seq x y z
N MET A 1 12.60 58.62 -4.53
CA MET A 1 12.29 59.63 -5.58
C MET A 1 10.90 59.30 -6.06
N GLU A 2 10.01 60.02 -5.54
CA GLU A 2 9.32 61.21 -6.08
C GLU A 2 8.44 60.83 -7.26
N ARG A 3 7.25 60.95 -7.12
CA ARG A 3 6.19 62.01 -7.04
C ARG A 3 5.26 61.82 -8.20
N LEU A 4 4.04 61.99 -8.28
CA LEU A 4 2.93 62.73 -7.63
C LEU A 4 1.73 62.47 -8.53
N ALA A 5 0.61 62.06 -8.02
CA ALA A 5 -0.49 62.92 -7.56
C ALA A 5 -1.22 63.70 -8.67
N ASN A 6 -2.45 63.55 -8.90
CA ASN A 6 -3.55 64.30 -8.35
C ASN A 6 -4.80 64.16 -9.24
N LYS A 7 -5.93 63.86 -8.60
CA LYS A 7 -7.09 64.75 -8.39
C LYS A 7 -7.76 65.28 -9.68
N SER A 8 -9.05 65.31 -9.87
CA SER A 8 -10.12 65.69 -8.96
C SER A 8 -11.47 65.47 -9.68
N LYS A 9 -12.51 65.05 -8.99
CA LYS A 9 -13.74 65.77 -8.66
C LYS A 9 -14.35 66.54 -9.83
N SER A 10 -15.62 66.51 -10.19
CA SER A 10 -16.78 66.76 -9.33
C SER A 10 -18.05 66.88 -10.20
N ASN A 11 -19.14 66.40 -9.64
CA ASN A 11 -20.46 67.09 -9.54
C ASN A 11 -21.28 67.30 -10.82
N MET A 12 -22.39 66.67 -10.90
CA MET A 12 -23.67 66.96 -10.23
C MET A 12 -24.62 67.82 -11.09
N LYS A 13 -25.83 67.27 -11.19
CA LYS A 13 -27.14 67.93 -11.12
C LYS A 13 -27.91 68.26 -12.41
N ASN A 14 -29.12 67.70 -12.35
CA ASN A 14 -30.39 68.28 -12.60
C ASN A 14 -30.77 68.51 -14.07
N LEU A 15 -31.94 68.27 -14.47
CA LEU A 15 -33.31 68.28 -13.96
C LEU A 15 -34.23 68.53 -15.13
N PHE A 16 -35.35 67.90 -15.22
CA PHE A 16 -36.63 68.37 -15.76
C PHE A 16 -36.74 68.67 -17.28
N PHE A 17 -37.68 68.12 -18.02
CA PHE A 17 -39.11 68.45 -18.13
C PHE A 17 -39.73 67.79 -19.37
N ILE A 18 -40.87 67.23 -19.20
CA ILE A 18 -41.88 66.86 -20.17
C ILE A 18 -42.51 68.24 -20.66
N PRO A 19 -43.06 68.35 -21.90
CA PRO A 19 -44.40 67.84 -22.18
C PRO A 19 -44.70 67.48 -23.66
N PHE A 20 -45.61 66.51 -23.83
CA PHE A 20 -46.94 66.57 -24.45
C PHE A 20 -47.20 67.54 -25.56
N LEU A 21 -47.58 67.04 -26.79
CA LEU A 21 -48.78 67.51 -27.54
C LEU A 21 -49.00 66.71 -28.86
N PHE A 22 -50.03 65.98 -28.91
CA PHE A 22 -51.14 65.92 -29.88
C PHE A 22 -50.94 66.49 -31.32
N LEU A 23 -51.30 65.78 -32.35
CA LEU A 23 -52.49 65.79 -33.21
C LEU A 23 -52.27 65.02 -34.54
N LEU A 24 -53.05 64.02 -34.77
CA LEU A 24 -54.16 63.87 -35.68
C LEU A 24 -53.86 63.79 -37.18
N ILE A 25 -54.41 62.67 -37.74
CA ILE A 25 -55.09 62.48 -38.99
C ILE A 25 -54.28 62.09 -40.22
N SER A 26 -54.36 60.85 -40.61
CA SER A 26 -55.05 60.53 -41.86
C SER A 26 -55.18 58.99 -42.02
N SER A 27 -56.48 58.64 -42.13
CA SER A 27 -56.95 57.34 -42.46
C SER A 27 -56.57 56.94 -43.89
N SER A 28 -55.89 55.79 -44.06
CA SER A 28 -56.01 55.03 -45.28
C SER A 28 -56.49 53.62 -44.95
N LEU A 29 -57.70 53.36 -45.18
CA LEU A 29 -58.32 52.04 -45.26
C LEU A 29 -57.64 51.23 -46.33
N THR A 30 -56.78 50.34 -45.96
CA THR A 30 -56.50 49.15 -46.79
C THR A 30 -57.21 47.99 -46.16
N ALA A 31 -58.29 47.57 -46.82
CA ALA A 31 -58.99 46.33 -46.49
C ALA A 31 -57.99 45.14 -46.76
N GLN A 32 -57.31 44.67 -45.70
CA GLN A 32 -56.73 43.37 -45.72
C GLN A 32 -57.83 42.34 -45.55
N ILE A 33 -58.10 41.57 -46.56
CA ILE A 33 -58.90 40.37 -46.50
C ILE A 33 -58.09 39.42 -45.59
N ASN A 34 -58.52 39.39 -44.34
CA ASN A 34 -58.03 38.44 -43.40
C ASN A 34 -58.81 37.16 -43.70
N LEU A 35 -58.18 36.23 -44.45
CA LEU A 35 -58.61 34.86 -44.50
C LEU A 35 -58.30 34.27 -43.09
N GLY A 36 -59.22 34.52 -42.19
CA GLY A 36 -59.15 33.98 -40.88
C GLY A 36 -59.22 32.48 -40.93
N ASN A 37 -58.07 31.88 -40.53
CA ASN A 37 -58.10 30.55 -40.01
C ASN A 37 -58.83 30.62 -38.69
N THR A 38 -60.13 30.40 -38.73
CA THR A 38 -60.91 30.06 -37.54
C THR A 38 -60.50 28.66 -37.14
N ILE A 39 -59.58 28.57 -36.19
CA ILE A 39 -59.42 27.37 -35.37
C ILE A 39 -60.76 27.28 -34.64
N GLU A 40 -61.67 26.35 -35.01
CA GLU A 40 -62.80 25.98 -34.18
C GLU A 40 -62.27 25.70 -32.78
N ASN A 41 -62.75 26.47 -31.77
CA ASN A 41 -62.32 26.29 -30.39
C ASN A 41 -62.54 24.85 -29.98
N VAL A 42 -61.46 24.09 -29.72
CA VAL A 42 -61.57 22.74 -29.20
C VAL A 42 -62.24 22.81 -27.84
N SER A 43 -63.46 22.29 -27.74
CA SER A 43 -64.19 22.30 -26.47
C SER A 43 -63.65 21.18 -25.59
N TYR A 44 -63.14 21.53 -24.43
CA TYR A 44 -62.65 20.56 -23.42
C TYR A 44 -63.77 19.73 -22.79
N GLU A 45 -65.02 20.13 -22.96
CA GLU A 45 -66.18 19.43 -22.39
C GLU A 45 -66.70 18.32 -23.30
N ARG A 46 -66.34 18.28 -24.59
CA ARG A 46 -66.78 17.24 -25.55
C ARG A 46 -65.63 16.80 -26.40
N PRO A 47 -64.92 15.72 -26.04
CA PRO A 47 -63.86 15.10 -26.89
C PRO A 47 -64.44 14.69 -28.25
N VAL A 48 -63.73 15.03 -29.30
CA VAL A 48 -64.05 14.66 -30.68
C VAL A 48 -62.91 13.82 -31.25
N GLU A 49 -63.25 12.77 -31.99
CA GLU A 49 -62.29 11.91 -32.69
C GLU A 49 -61.84 12.57 -33.99
N TYR A 50 -60.54 12.72 -34.16
CA TYR A 50 -59.90 13.24 -35.38
C TYR A 50 -58.88 12.27 -35.88
N GLU A 51 -58.65 12.26 -37.24
CA GLU A 51 -57.52 11.55 -37.85
C GLU A 51 -56.34 12.50 -38.00
N VAL A 52 -55.17 12.09 -37.52
CA VAL A 52 -53.94 12.89 -37.62
C VAL A 52 -53.46 12.96 -39.07
N ALA A 53 -53.67 14.09 -39.74
CA ALA A 53 -53.31 14.29 -41.15
C ALA A 53 -51.86 14.79 -41.34
N GLY A 54 -51.24 15.36 -40.25
CA GLY A 54 -49.88 15.82 -40.30
C GLY A 54 -49.34 16.19 -38.92
N ILE A 55 -48.06 15.93 -38.69
CA ILE A 55 -47.32 16.31 -37.45
C ILE A 55 -46.13 17.15 -37.88
N THR A 56 -46.02 18.35 -37.31
CA THR A 56 -44.87 19.23 -37.53
C THR A 56 -44.10 19.40 -36.24
N ILE A 57 -42.75 19.27 -36.29
CA ILE A 57 -41.89 19.52 -35.14
C ILE A 57 -41.29 20.92 -35.27
N LYS A 58 -41.43 21.72 -34.21
CA LYS A 58 -40.84 23.08 -34.07
C LYS A 58 -39.92 23.16 -32.84
N GLY A 59 -38.93 24.07 -32.89
CA GLY A 59 -38.13 24.43 -31.74
C GLY A 59 -36.91 23.54 -31.48
N ILE A 60 -36.66 22.51 -32.28
CA ILE A 60 -35.46 21.65 -32.19
C ILE A 60 -34.40 22.08 -33.21
N THR A 61 -33.12 21.93 -32.80
CA THR A 61 -31.93 22.30 -33.60
C THR A 61 -30.97 21.15 -33.81
N ASN A 62 -30.84 20.25 -32.85
CA ASN A 62 -29.85 19.17 -32.88
C ASN A 62 -30.45 17.76 -32.96
N LEU A 63 -31.77 17.62 -32.97
CA LEU A 63 -32.45 16.33 -32.96
C LEU A 63 -33.16 16.09 -34.29
N ASP A 64 -33.23 14.82 -34.70
CA ASP A 64 -33.95 14.41 -35.91
C ASP A 64 -35.48 14.47 -35.70
N LYS A 65 -36.19 15.23 -36.55
CA LYS A 65 -37.62 15.43 -36.46
C LYS A 65 -38.42 14.12 -36.56
N ASN A 66 -38.03 13.23 -37.43
CA ASN A 66 -38.73 11.95 -37.64
C ASN A 66 -38.53 11.02 -36.43
N ALA A 67 -37.35 11.03 -35.83
CA ALA A 67 -37.10 10.30 -34.59
C ALA A 67 -37.99 10.80 -33.46
N ILE A 68 -38.20 12.13 -33.34
CA ILE A 68 -39.06 12.71 -32.32
C ILE A 68 -40.54 12.34 -32.54
N ILE A 69 -41.04 12.35 -33.79
CA ILE A 69 -42.38 11.87 -34.11
C ILE A 69 -42.55 10.42 -33.67
N THR A 70 -41.60 9.56 -33.97
CA THR A 70 -41.63 8.14 -33.56
C THR A 70 -41.61 8.00 -32.03
N LEU A 71 -40.78 8.76 -31.32
CA LEU A 71 -40.71 8.76 -29.85
C LEU A 71 -42.00 9.26 -29.19
N SER A 72 -42.70 10.21 -29.80
CA SER A 72 -44.01 10.69 -29.29
C SER A 72 -45.08 9.59 -29.31
N GLY A 73 -44.94 8.62 -30.20
CA GLY A 73 -45.92 7.55 -30.42
C GLY A 73 -47.16 8.00 -31.14
N LEU A 74 -47.14 9.21 -31.78
CA LEU A 74 -48.17 9.69 -32.66
C LEU A 74 -47.74 9.44 -34.10
N THR A 75 -48.63 8.87 -34.91
CA THR A 75 -48.36 8.66 -36.34
C THR A 75 -49.43 9.29 -37.23
N VAL A 76 -49.02 9.67 -38.42
CA VAL A 76 -50.02 10.17 -39.40
C VAL A 76 -50.93 9.02 -39.81
N GLY A 77 -52.23 9.25 -39.74
CA GLY A 77 -53.27 8.24 -39.92
C GLY A 77 -53.89 7.70 -38.64
N ASP A 78 -53.31 8.02 -37.46
CA ASP A 78 -53.89 7.61 -36.18
C ASP A 78 -55.19 8.36 -35.92
N LYS A 79 -56.19 7.67 -35.34
CA LYS A 79 -57.39 8.27 -34.81
C LYS A 79 -57.23 8.55 -33.32
N ILE A 80 -57.31 9.83 -32.95
CA ILE A 80 -57.09 10.30 -31.60
C ILE A 80 -58.25 11.15 -31.09
N MET A 81 -58.53 11.07 -29.82
CA MET A 81 -59.51 11.95 -29.18
C MET A 81 -58.86 13.26 -28.77
N ILE A 82 -59.47 14.40 -29.11
CA ILE A 82 -58.95 15.71 -28.66
C ILE A 82 -60.07 16.48 -27.95
N PRO A 83 -59.84 16.86 -26.69
CA PRO A 83 -58.77 16.44 -25.77
C PRO A 83 -58.81 14.96 -25.46
N GLY A 84 -57.65 14.30 -25.33
CA GLY A 84 -57.58 12.84 -25.06
C GLY A 84 -56.27 12.39 -24.42
N GLU A 85 -56.25 11.13 -24.05
CA GLU A 85 -55.09 10.51 -23.38
C GLU A 85 -53.86 10.37 -24.29
N GLU A 86 -54.12 10.26 -25.62
CA GLU A 86 -53.08 10.06 -26.63
C GLU A 86 -52.07 11.23 -26.62
N ILE A 87 -52.57 12.45 -26.51
CA ILE A 87 -51.72 13.65 -26.42
C ILE A 87 -50.95 13.68 -25.10
N SER A 88 -51.62 13.36 -24.00
CA SER A 88 -50.95 13.28 -22.69
C SER A 88 -49.89 12.21 -22.65
N LYS A 89 -50.13 11.03 -23.24
CA LYS A 89 -49.18 9.92 -23.40
C LYS A 89 -47.98 10.33 -24.27
N ALA A 90 -48.24 11.08 -25.35
CA ALA A 90 -47.18 11.58 -26.23
C ALA A 90 -46.25 12.57 -25.49
N ILE A 91 -46.86 13.52 -24.74
CA ILE A 91 -46.10 14.46 -23.91
C ILE A 91 -45.28 13.70 -22.88
N THR A 92 -45.84 12.72 -22.15
CA THR A 92 -45.15 11.91 -21.17
C THR A 92 -43.97 11.13 -21.75
N LYS A 93 -44.19 10.45 -22.89
CA LYS A 93 -43.15 9.70 -23.62
C LYS A 93 -41.95 10.59 -24.04
N LEU A 94 -42.26 11.79 -24.55
CA LEU A 94 -41.22 12.75 -24.91
C LEU A 94 -40.51 13.31 -23.67
N TRP A 95 -41.20 13.52 -22.57
CA TRP A 95 -40.68 14.00 -21.31
C TRP A 95 -39.73 12.97 -20.65
N ASP A 96 -40.09 11.70 -20.70
CA ASP A 96 -39.31 10.58 -20.19
C ASP A 96 -37.93 10.45 -20.86
N GLN A 97 -37.75 11.02 -22.08
CA GLN A 97 -36.46 11.05 -22.74
C GLN A 97 -35.42 11.97 -22.08
N ASN A 98 -35.88 12.88 -21.20
CA ASN A 98 -35.01 13.88 -20.53
C ASN A 98 -34.17 14.74 -21.52
N LEU A 99 -34.73 15.03 -22.70
CA LEU A 99 -34.09 15.81 -23.78
C LEU A 99 -34.62 17.23 -23.87
N PHE A 100 -35.77 17.52 -23.26
CA PHE A 100 -36.51 18.75 -23.43
C PHE A 100 -36.72 19.45 -22.11
N SER A 101 -36.69 20.79 -22.13
CA SER A 101 -37.04 21.68 -21.04
C SER A 101 -38.53 22.12 -21.05
N ASP A 102 -39.17 22.05 -22.23
CA ASP A 102 -40.58 22.30 -22.42
C ASP A 102 -41.12 21.53 -23.61
N ILE A 103 -42.36 21.06 -23.48
CA ILE A 103 -43.08 20.27 -24.51
C ILE A 103 -44.50 20.76 -24.59
N GLN A 104 -44.90 21.29 -25.75
CA GLN A 104 -46.24 21.72 -26.04
C GLN A 104 -46.73 21.05 -27.32
N ILE A 105 -47.96 20.58 -27.33
CA ILE A 105 -48.63 20.05 -28.52
C ILE A 105 -49.86 20.91 -28.82
N GLU A 106 -49.80 21.60 -29.91
CA GLU A 106 -50.84 22.51 -30.38
C GLU A 106 -51.54 21.99 -31.63
N VAL A 107 -52.81 22.32 -31.76
CA VAL A 107 -53.56 22.09 -32.98
C VAL A 107 -53.29 23.24 -33.94
N SER A 108 -52.61 22.96 -35.05
CA SER A 108 -52.29 24.00 -36.03
C SER A 108 -53.41 24.25 -37.03
N LYS A 109 -54.19 23.19 -37.38
CA LYS A 109 -55.29 23.28 -38.32
C LYS A 109 -56.26 22.10 -38.19
N ILE A 110 -57.55 22.33 -38.36
CA ILE A 110 -58.59 21.29 -38.49
C ILE A 110 -59.25 21.45 -39.85
N LEU A 111 -59.37 20.36 -40.62
CA LEU A 111 -60.03 20.27 -41.89
C LEU A 111 -61.01 19.10 -41.91
N GLY A 112 -62.27 19.41 -41.50
CA GLY A 112 -63.30 18.36 -41.32
C GLY A 112 -62.96 17.42 -40.18
N ASN A 113 -62.73 16.13 -40.49
CA ASN A 113 -62.25 15.11 -39.52
C ASN A 113 -60.76 14.97 -39.41
N ASN A 114 -59.96 15.76 -40.17
CA ASN A 114 -58.50 15.73 -40.21
C ASN A 114 -57.89 16.84 -39.33
N ILE A 115 -56.90 16.45 -38.48
CA ILE A 115 -56.22 17.39 -37.60
C ILE A 115 -54.73 17.44 -37.90
N PHE A 116 -54.13 18.63 -37.81
CA PHE A 116 -52.70 18.85 -37.94
C PHE A 116 -52.19 19.29 -36.59
N LEU A 117 -51.12 18.61 -36.11
CA LEU A 117 -50.52 18.87 -34.83
C LEU A 117 -49.12 19.49 -34.99
N ASP A 118 -48.89 20.53 -34.21
CA ASP A 118 -47.56 21.12 -34.03
C ASP A 118 -47.00 20.69 -32.67
N ILE A 119 -45.93 19.95 -32.66
CA ILE A 119 -45.19 19.60 -31.44
C ILE A 119 -44.05 20.62 -31.30
N ILE A 120 -44.21 21.50 -30.32
CA ILE A 120 -43.27 22.56 -30.01
C ILE A 120 -42.42 22.09 -28.86
N LEU A 121 -41.11 22.01 -29.11
CA LEU A 121 -40.12 21.45 -28.16
C LEU A 121 -39.05 22.48 -27.87
N GLN A 122 -38.64 22.56 -26.61
CA GLN A 122 -37.47 23.30 -26.22
C GLN A 122 -36.40 22.31 -25.78
N GLU A 123 -35.32 22.18 -26.55
CA GLU A 123 -34.20 21.27 -26.22
C GLU A 123 -33.48 21.74 -24.95
N LEU A 124 -33.14 20.78 -24.10
CA LEU A 124 -32.19 21.04 -23.02
C LEU A 124 -30.83 21.39 -23.59
N PRO A 125 -30.14 22.40 -23.07
CA PRO A 125 -28.86 22.84 -23.60
C PRO A 125 -27.77 21.79 -23.42
N ARG A 126 -26.79 21.77 -24.33
CA ARG A 126 -25.61 20.90 -24.25
C ARG A 126 -24.44 21.61 -23.62
N LEU A 127 -23.62 20.85 -22.90
CA LEU A 127 -22.42 21.36 -22.26
C LEU A 127 -21.32 21.66 -23.30
N SER A 128 -20.99 22.92 -23.52
CA SER A 128 -19.90 23.34 -24.41
C SER A 128 -18.55 23.36 -23.69
N LYS A 129 -18.51 23.95 -22.51
CA LYS A 129 -17.32 24.07 -21.64
C LYS A 129 -17.73 24.07 -20.18
N PHE A 130 -16.78 23.73 -19.31
CA PHE A 130 -16.95 23.87 -17.87
C PHE A 130 -15.66 24.32 -17.19
N GLY A 131 -15.82 25.04 -16.09
CA GLY A 131 -14.70 25.57 -15.29
C GLY A 131 -15.01 25.46 -13.80
N PHE A 132 -13.95 25.44 -12.99
CA PHE A 132 -14.03 25.44 -11.53
C PHE A 132 -13.30 26.66 -10.99
N LYS A 133 -13.96 27.43 -10.13
CA LYS A 133 -13.41 28.56 -9.38
C LYS A 133 -13.35 28.20 -7.89
N GLY A 134 -12.43 28.79 -7.14
CA GLY A 134 -12.30 28.58 -5.69
C GLY A 134 -11.54 27.32 -5.26
N ALA A 135 -11.06 26.48 -6.21
CA ALA A 135 -10.23 25.31 -5.94
C ALA A 135 -8.84 25.44 -6.54
N SER A 136 -7.83 24.76 -5.95
CA SER A 136 -6.47 24.70 -6.48
C SER A 136 -6.40 23.81 -7.73
N LYS A 137 -5.37 23.97 -8.57
CA LYS A 137 -5.19 23.18 -9.80
C LYS A 137 -5.21 21.66 -9.55
N SER A 138 -4.56 21.18 -8.48
CA SER A 138 -4.54 19.75 -8.14
C SER A 138 -5.90 19.22 -7.67
N GLU A 139 -6.68 20.07 -6.98
CA GLU A 139 -8.05 19.71 -6.56
C GLU A 139 -8.99 19.67 -7.76
N VAL A 140 -8.88 20.64 -8.67
CA VAL A 140 -9.66 20.65 -9.92
C VAL A 140 -9.40 19.41 -10.75
N THR A 141 -8.16 18.95 -10.87
CA THR A 141 -7.84 17.71 -11.59
C THR A 141 -8.57 16.50 -10.97
N LYS A 142 -8.52 16.35 -9.65
CA LYS A 142 -9.19 15.24 -8.94
C LYS A 142 -10.73 15.34 -8.99
N ILE A 143 -11.27 16.56 -8.94
CA ILE A 143 -12.72 16.78 -9.10
C ILE A 143 -13.15 16.40 -10.51
N ARG A 144 -12.40 16.78 -11.53
CA ARG A 144 -12.68 16.42 -12.93
C ARG A 144 -12.74 14.92 -13.19
N GLU A 145 -11.94 14.14 -12.49
CA GLU A 145 -11.94 12.67 -12.59
C GLU A 145 -13.21 12.05 -11.97
N LYS A 146 -13.82 12.73 -10.98
CA LYS A 146 -15.00 12.24 -10.27
C LYS A 146 -16.32 12.72 -10.89
N VAL A 147 -16.35 13.94 -11.46
CA VAL A 147 -17.57 14.50 -12.07
C VAL A 147 -17.74 14.03 -13.51
N GLU A 148 -18.96 13.72 -13.87
CA GLU A 148 -19.31 13.26 -15.21
C GLU A 148 -19.58 14.40 -16.20
N LEU A 149 -18.82 15.50 -16.12
CA LEU A 149 -18.96 16.62 -17.02
C LEU A 149 -18.16 16.36 -18.30
N VAL A 150 -18.86 15.99 -19.36
CA VAL A 150 -18.27 15.71 -20.69
C VAL A 150 -18.88 16.68 -21.70
N ARG A 151 -18.05 17.27 -22.55
CA ARG A 151 -18.51 18.18 -23.62
C ARG A 151 -19.52 17.48 -24.51
N GLY A 152 -20.62 18.16 -24.81
CA GLY A 152 -21.74 17.63 -25.60
C GLY A 152 -22.82 16.90 -24.78
N LYS A 153 -22.57 16.59 -23.50
CA LYS A 153 -23.59 16.01 -22.60
C LYS A 153 -24.71 17.02 -22.37
N ILE A 154 -25.96 16.53 -22.30
CA ILE A 154 -27.14 17.35 -22.02
C ILE A 154 -27.09 17.81 -20.57
N VAL A 155 -27.33 19.08 -20.36
CA VAL A 155 -27.35 19.69 -19.04
C VAL A 155 -28.78 19.73 -18.51
N ASN A 156 -29.05 18.88 -17.55
CA ASN A 156 -30.31 18.82 -16.80
C ASN A 156 -30.05 19.05 -15.30
N ASP A 157 -31.11 19.22 -14.53
CA ASP A 157 -30.97 19.44 -13.08
C ASP A 157 -30.31 18.29 -12.35
N ASN A 158 -30.47 17.08 -12.81
CA ASN A 158 -29.80 15.93 -12.23
C ASN A 158 -28.26 16.03 -12.37
N LEU A 159 -27.76 16.36 -13.56
CA LEU A 159 -26.32 16.57 -13.78
C LEU A 159 -25.77 17.69 -12.90
N ILE A 160 -26.52 18.79 -12.77
CA ILE A 160 -26.13 19.94 -11.94
C ILE A 160 -26.09 19.54 -10.45
N ASN A 161 -27.14 18.88 -9.95
CA ASN A 161 -27.23 18.49 -8.55
C ASN A 161 -26.22 17.40 -8.20
N ASN A 162 -26.00 16.42 -9.08
CA ASN A 162 -24.97 15.40 -8.90
C ASN A 162 -23.56 16.03 -8.88
N THR A 163 -23.28 16.98 -9.78
CA THR A 163 -22.00 17.73 -9.78
C THR A 163 -21.82 18.49 -8.47
N LYS A 164 -22.85 19.19 -7.98
CA LYS A 164 -22.81 19.88 -6.69
C LYS A 164 -22.53 18.91 -5.55
N HIS A 165 -23.17 17.75 -5.55
CA HIS A 165 -23.02 16.72 -4.53
C HIS A 165 -21.58 16.17 -4.51
N ILE A 166 -21.06 15.72 -5.65
CA ILE A 166 -19.70 15.20 -5.79
C ILE A 166 -18.65 16.22 -5.34
N VAL A 167 -18.83 17.50 -5.71
CA VAL A 167 -17.90 18.56 -5.31
C VAL A 167 -17.96 18.81 -3.80
N LYS A 168 -19.15 18.85 -3.21
CA LYS A 168 -19.31 18.99 -1.75
C LYS A 168 -18.69 17.81 -1.01
N GLU A 169 -18.97 16.58 -1.42
CA GLU A 169 -18.42 15.36 -0.85
C GLU A 169 -16.90 15.37 -0.90
N TYR A 170 -16.30 15.71 -2.05
CA TYR A 170 -14.85 15.82 -2.20
C TYR A 170 -14.20 16.77 -1.18
N PHE A 171 -14.86 17.89 -0.85
CA PHE A 171 -14.34 18.83 0.14
C PHE A 171 -14.68 18.43 1.57
N SER A 172 -15.83 17.78 1.80
CA SER A 172 -16.19 17.16 3.08
C SER A 172 -15.13 16.13 3.50
N ASP A 173 -14.70 15.25 2.58
CA ASP A 173 -13.61 14.28 2.78
C ASP A 173 -12.27 14.92 3.13
N LYS A 174 -12.15 16.23 2.93
CA LYS A 174 -10.97 17.03 3.33
C LYS A 174 -11.17 17.85 4.59
N GLY A 175 -12.35 17.74 5.20
CA GLY A 175 -12.75 18.43 6.43
C GLY A 175 -13.34 19.82 6.24
N TYR A 176 -13.82 20.13 5.02
CA TYR A 176 -14.55 21.38 4.72
C TYR A 176 -16.05 21.11 4.67
N LEU A 177 -16.71 20.92 5.83
CA LEU A 177 -18.13 20.55 5.91
C LEU A 177 -19.07 21.63 5.37
N ASN A 178 -18.71 22.91 5.53
CA ASN A 178 -19.52 24.04 5.16
C ASN A 178 -19.24 24.53 3.72
N THR A 179 -18.77 23.61 2.84
CA THR A 179 -18.53 23.96 1.44
C THR A 179 -19.84 24.30 0.73
N GLN A 180 -19.89 25.49 0.17
CA GLN A 180 -20.99 25.93 -0.68
C GLN A 180 -20.55 25.82 -2.14
N VAL A 181 -21.40 25.23 -2.96
CA VAL A 181 -21.17 25.04 -4.39
C VAL A 181 -22.35 25.63 -5.16
N SER A 182 -22.07 26.63 -5.95
CA SER A 182 -23.02 27.20 -6.91
C SER A 182 -22.56 26.91 -8.33
N ILE A 183 -23.51 26.62 -9.22
CA ILE A 183 -23.24 26.36 -10.63
C ILE A 183 -23.99 27.40 -11.45
N ASN A 184 -23.24 28.23 -12.12
CA ASN A 184 -23.78 29.26 -13.01
C ASN A 184 -23.81 28.72 -14.44
N GLN A 185 -24.98 28.84 -15.06
CA GLN A 185 -25.20 28.45 -16.45
C GLN A 185 -25.07 29.70 -17.32
N ILE A 186 -24.13 29.73 -18.24
CA ILE A 186 -23.87 30.84 -19.14
C ILE A 186 -24.10 30.37 -20.57
N VAL A 187 -24.95 31.06 -21.32
CA VAL A 187 -25.17 30.73 -22.73
C VAL A 187 -23.90 30.88 -23.52
N ASP A 188 -23.51 29.85 -24.27
CA ASP A 188 -22.35 29.93 -25.15
C ASP A 188 -22.78 30.52 -26.50
N THR A 189 -22.42 31.77 -26.72
CA THR A 189 -22.75 32.51 -27.95
C THR A 189 -22.05 31.97 -29.21
N LEU A 190 -21.03 31.11 -29.04
CA LEU A 190 -20.26 30.50 -30.12
C LEU A 190 -20.80 29.13 -30.54
N ALA A 191 -21.71 28.52 -29.79
CA ALA A 191 -22.26 27.19 -30.06
C ALA A 191 -23.79 27.18 -29.85
N VAL A 192 -24.50 26.71 -30.87
CA VAL A 192 -25.97 26.68 -30.89
C VAL A 192 -26.52 25.77 -29.80
N ALA A 193 -27.54 26.19 -29.07
CA ALA A 193 -28.21 25.45 -28.00
C ALA A 193 -27.22 24.86 -26.95
N SER A 194 -26.19 25.62 -26.61
CA SER A 194 -25.11 25.17 -25.71
C SER A 194 -24.88 26.16 -24.57
N ILE A 195 -24.42 25.61 -23.43
CA ILE A 195 -24.10 26.41 -22.24
C ILE A 195 -22.71 26.06 -21.70
N ILE A 196 -22.15 27.02 -21.00
CA ILE A 196 -20.92 26.87 -20.21
C ILE A 196 -21.34 26.73 -18.75
N LEU A 197 -20.83 25.72 -18.05
CA LEU A 197 -21.02 25.56 -16.62
C LEU A 197 -19.81 26.12 -15.86
N GLU A 198 -20.05 27.12 -15.03
CA GLU A 198 -19.06 27.68 -14.12
C GLU A 198 -19.39 27.24 -12.70
N VAL A 199 -18.56 26.35 -12.14
CA VAL A 199 -18.72 25.79 -10.80
C VAL A 199 -17.93 26.66 -9.82
N ASP A 200 -18.63 27.47 -9.05
CA ASP A 200 -18.04 28.34 -8.02
C ASP A 200 -18.08 27.62 -6.68
N ILE A 201 -16.90 27.46 -6.09
CA ILE A 201 -16.68 26.69 -4.86
C ILE A 201 -16.20 27.65 -3.76
N ASN A 202 -17.00 27.79 -2.74
CA ASN A 202 -16.60 28.40 -1.49
C ASN A 202 -16.36 27.31 -0.46
N LYS A 203 -15.10 26.96 -0.24
CA LYS A 203 -14.70 25.84 0.65
C LYS A 203 -15.07 26.10 2.11
N GLY A 204 -15.16 27.37 2.53
CA GLY A 204 -15.23 27.69 3.95
C GLY A 204 -13.93 27.34 4.69
N GLU A 205 -14.05 27.14 5.98
CA GLU A 205 -12.92 26.77 6.86
C GLU A 205 -12.94 25.27 7.19
N LYS A 206 -11.75 24.72 7.49
CA LYS A 206 -11.67 23.33 7.96
C LYS A 206 -12.19 23.22 9.37
N ILE A 207 -13.16 22.35 9.56
CA ILE A 207 -13.78 22.10 10.86
C ILE A 207 -12.89 21.15 11.67
N LYS A 208 -12.66 21.49 12.93
CA LYS A 208 -11.86 20.71 13.88
C LYS A 208 -12.70 20.33 15.08
N ILE A 209 -12.40 19.19 15.63
CA ILE A 209 -13.07 18.67 16.83
C ILE A 209 -12.37 19.25 18.05
N GLU A 210 -13.09 20.04 18.85
CA GLU A 210 -12.59 20.57 20.12
C GLU A 210 -12.75 19.53 21.22
N LYS A 211 -13.95 18.95 21.37
CA LYS A 211 -14.27 18.02 22.44
C LYS A 211 -15.21 16.92 21.97
N ILE A 212 -15.03 15.74 22.52
CA ILE A 212 -15.94 14.60 22.36
C ILE A 212 -16.44 14.21 23.75
N ASN A 213 -17.73 14.34 23.99
CA ASN A 213 -18.39 14.02 25.24
C ASN A 213 -19.15 12.70 25.11
N PHE A 214 -19.11 11.90 26.18
CA PHE A 214 -19.85 10.65 26.26
C PHE A 214 -20.78 10.72 27.46
N SER A 215 -22.01 10.27 27.28
CA SER A 215 -23.05 10.10 28.34
C SER A 215 -23.57 8.68 28.31
N GLY A 216 -24.10 8.18 29.43
CA GLY A 216 -24.60 6.81 29.57
C GLY A 216 -23.51 5.74 29.74
N VAL A 217 -22.23 6.13 29.83
CA VAL A 217 -21.08 5.22 29.96
C VAL A 217 -20.75 4.96 31.41
N THR A 218 -20.88 3.71 31.83
CA THR A 218 -20.58 3.24 33.20
C THR A 218 -19.52 2.13 33.23
N LYS A 219 -19.46 1.28 32.21
CA LYS A 219 -18.63 0.07 32.12
C LYS A 219 -17.20 0.34 31.64
N PHE A 220 -16.99 1.37 30.86
CA PHE A 220 -15.67 1.73 30.37
C PHE A 220 -15.23 3.13 30.79
N LYS A 221 -13.93 3.29 30.98
CA LYS A 221 -13.34 4.62 31.15
C LYS A 221 -13.48 5.39 29.81
N ILE A 222 -13.95 6.62 29.83
CA ILE A 222 -14.09 7.50 28.64
C ILE A 222 -12.78 7.56 27.85
N LYS A 223 -11.62 7.52 28.51
CA LYS A 223 -10.31 7.48 27.84
C LYS A 223 -10.14 6.25 26.93
N LYS A 224 -10.77 5.10 27.27
CA LYS A 224 -10.72 3.88 26.46
C LYS A 224 -11.56 4.05 25.19
N LEU A 225 -12.77 4.60 25.29
CA LEU A 225 -13.64 4.91 24.14
C LEU A 225 -12.98 5.93 23.21
N LYS A 226 -12.42 7.02 23.76
CA LYS A 226 -11.67 8.01 22.96
C LYS A 226 -10.44 7.44 22.24
N ARG A 227 -9.89 6.29 22.67
CA ARG A 227 -8.80 5.59 21.97
C ARG A 227 -9.31 4.82 20.76
N GLN A 228 -10.54 4.28 20.80
CA GLN A 228 -11.14 3.57 19.67
C GLN A 228 -11.40 4.49 18.47
N LEU A 229 -11.74 5.74 18.73
CA LEU A 229 -11.83 6.75 17.68
C LEU A 229 -10.42 6.95 17.07
N LYS A 230 -10.08 6.28 15.99
CA LYS A 230 -8.72 6.27 15.41
C LYS A 230 -8.42 7.56 14.64
N GLU A 231 -9.38 8.03 13.87
CA GLU A 231 -9.26 9.22 13.01
C GLU A 231 -9.97 10.45 13.60
N THR A 232 -11.06 10.24 14.35
CA THR A 232 -11.84 11.29 15.01
C THR A 232 -11.17 11.68 16.33
N LYS A 233 -10.35 12.73 16.31
CA LYS A 233 -9.53 13.14 17.48
C LYS A 233 -9.76 14.58 17.88
N GLU A 234 -9.81 14.82 19.20
CA GLU A 234 -9.82 16.15 19.78
C GLU A 234 -8.54 16.93 19.46
N LYS A 235 -8.67 18.23 19.25
CA LYS A 235 -7.55 19.16 19.09
C LYS A 235 -6.71 19.18 20.38
N LYS A 236 -5.41 18.87 20.30
CA LYS A 236 -4.45 18.95 21.43
C LYS A 236 -3.15 19.57 20.95
N PHE A 237 -2.56 20.41 21.78
CA PHE A 237 -1.33 21.15 21.47
C PHE A 237 -0.15 20.24 21.08
N PHE A 238 -0.01 19.09 21.71
CA PHE A 238 1.11 18.14 21.46
C PHE A 238 0.90 17.16 20.31
N ARG A 239 -0.21 17.26 19.54
CA ARG A 239 -0.47 16.37 18.40
C ARG A 239 -0.04 17.00 17.07
N VAL A 240 1.27 17.00 16.82
CA VAL A 240 1.85 17.61 15.60
C VAL A 240 1.54 16.79 14.36
N PHE A 241 1.44 15.45 14.47
CA PHE A 241 1.30 14.53 13.32
C PHE A 241 -0.12 14.00 13.06
N LYS A 242 -1.09 14.21 13.97
CA LYS A 242 -2.48 13.81 13.76
C LYS A 242 -3.38 15.03 13.68
N THR A 243 -4.09 15.14 12.55
CA THR A 243 -5.05 16.24 12.34
C THR A 243 -6.33 15.98 13.13
N SER A 244 -6.86 17.00 13.78
CA SER A 244 -8.15 16.95 14.48
C SER A 244 -9.31 17.41 13.58
N LYS A 245 -9.25 17.12 12.29
CA LYS A 245 -10.31 17.44 11.33
C LYS A 245 -11.48 16.50 11.53
N PHE A 246 -12.69 17.00 11.33
CA PHE A 246 -13.85 16.15 11.23
C PHE A 246 -13.95 15.63 9.77
N LEU A 247 -14.03 14.31 9.63
CA LEU A 247 -14.23 13.60 8.37
C LEU A 247 -15.40 12.64 8.60
N ASP A 248 -16.50 12.82 7.87
CA ASP A 248 -17.74 12.09 8.18
C ASP A 248 -17.60 10.57 8.04
N GLU A 249 -17.04 10.09 6.93
CA GLU A 249 -16.82 8.65 6.69
C GLU A 249 -15.94 8.01 7.79
N ALA A 250 -14.85 8.70 8.15
CA ALA A 250 -13.96 8.25 9.22
C ALA A 250 -14.66 8.26 10.58
N TYR A 251 -15.52 9.25 10.81
CA TYR A 251 -16.31 9.35 12.03
C TYR A 251 -17.33 8.21 12.15
N GLN A 252 -18.05 7.88 11.10
CA GLN A 252 -18.98 6.73 11.10
C GLN A 252 -18.23 5.40 11.36
N THR A 253 -17.06 5.21 10.75
CA THR A 253 -16.20 4.05 11.01
C THR A 253 -15.74 4.00 12.47
N ASP A 254 -15.37 5.15 13.03
CA ASP A 254 -14.97 5.26 14.43
C ASP A 254 -16.13 4.97 15.40
N LEU A 255 -17.38 5.37 15.08
CA LEU A 255 -18.57 5.02 15.85
C LEU A 255 -18.81 3.51 15.88
N GLN A 256 -18.69 2.85 14.72
CA GLN A 256 -18.76 1.39 14.62
C GLN A 256 -17.67 0.72 15.46
N SER A 257 -16.46 1.30 15.51
CA SER A 257 -15.36 0.80 16.35
C SER A 257 -15.66 0.89 17.86
N ILE A 258 -16.46 1.86 18.28
CA ILE A 258 -16.93 1.95 19.69
C ILE A 258 -17.90 0.79 19.97
N ILE A 259 -18.90 0.57 19.12
CA ILE A 259 -19.87 -0.51 19.31
C ILE A 259 -19.15 -1.88 19.26
N ALA A 260 -18.23 -2.05 18.32
CA ALA A 260 -17.40 -3.27 18.23
C ALA A 260 -16.63 -3.54 19.55
N LEU A 261 -16.10 -2.49 20.22
CA LEU A 261 -15.45 -2.66 21.52
C LEU A 261 -16.42 -3.15 22.60
N TYR A 262 -17.66 -2.69 22.59
CA TYR A 262 -18.70 -3.17 23.51
C TYR A 262 -19.02 -4.63 23.23
N ASN A 263 -19.21 -4.99 21.96
CA ASN A 263 -19.49 -6.36 21.54
C ASN A 263 -18.32 -7.33 21.83
N GLU A 264 -17.06 -6.85 21.74
CA GLU A 264 -15.85 -7.61 22.17
C GLU A 264 -15.83 -7.88 23.67
N LYS A 265 -16.64 -7.18 24.46
CA LYS A 265 -16.66 -7.29 25.92
C LYS A 265 -18.01 -7.77 26.46
N GLY A 266 -18.81 -8.38 25.59
CA GLY A 266 -20.07 -9.02 25.91
C GLY A 266 -21.28 -8.09 25.92
N TYR A 267 -21.15 -6.83 25.69
CA TYR A 267 -22.28 -5.89 25.66
C TYR A 267 -22.92 -5.87 24.27
N ARG A 268 -23.61 -6.95 23.92
CA ARG A 268 -24.22 -7.18 22.61
C ARG A 268 -25.19 -6.08 22.19
N ASP A 269 -26.03 -5.62 23.13
CA ASP A 269 -27.12 -4.66 22.88
C ASP A 269 -26.64 -3.21 22.96
N ALA A 270 -25.33 -2.98 23.11
CA ALA A 270 -24.77 -1.65 23.16
C ALA A 270 -25.04 -0.86 21.87
N ARG A 271 -25.61 0.32 22.03
CA ARG A 271 -25.96 1.19 20.89
C ARG A 271 -25.77 2.67 21.22
N ILE A 272 -25.53 3.44 20.18
CA ILE A 272 -25.51 4.89 20.26
C ILE A 272 -26.95 5.36 20.08
N VAL A 273 -27.58 5.87 21.15
CA VAL A 273 -28.99 6.29 21.14
C VAL A 273 -29.17 7.74 20.72
N LYS A 274 -28.15 8.57 20.91
CA LYS A 274 -28.16 9.96 20.47
C LYS A 274 -26.78 10.39 20.05
N GLU A 275 -26.74 11.01 18.90
CA GLU A 275 -25.58 11.68 18.33
C GLU A 275 -25.93 13.15 18.11
N GLU A 276 -25.11 14.06 18.58
CA GLU A 276 -25.31 15.49 18.45
C GLU A 276 -23.98 16.18 18.17
N ILE A 277 -23.89 16.80 17.01
CA ILE A 277 -22.76 17.62 16.62
C ILE A 277 -23.14 19.09 16.82
N VAL A 278 -22.47 19.78 17.73
CA VAL A 278 -22.74 21.16 18.10
C VAL A 278 -21.62 22.05 17.60
N ASP A 279 -21.99 23.07 16.84
CA ASP A 279 -21.05 24.12 16.40
C ASP A 279 -20.70 25.02 17.59
N ILE A 280 -19.43 25.03 17.98
CA ILE A 280 -18.90 25.97 18.99
C ILE A 280 -18.51 27.28 18.32
N SER A 281 -17.97 27.19 17.11
CA SER A 281 -17.58 28.32 16.26
C SER A 281 -17.51 27.90 14.79
N ASN A 282 -17.31 28.84 13.88
CA ASN A 282 -17.17 28.56 12.44
C ASN A 282 -16.06 27.55 12.08
N LYS A 283 -15.20 27.13 13.03
CA LYS A 283 -14.04 26.25 12.84
C LYS A 283 -13.99 25.10 13.82
N LEU A 284 -14.85 25.08 14.84
CA LEU A 284 -14.79 24.13 15.96
C LEU A 284 -16.16 23.53 16.24
N ILE A 285 -16.18 22.21 16.39
CA ILE A 285 -17.36 21.45 16.78
C ILE A 285 -17.12 20.68 18.09
N SER A 286 -18.18 20.41 18.82
CA SER A 286 -18.26 19.43 19.89
C SER A 286 -19.16 18.28 19.46
N ILE A 287 -18.74 17.05 19.76
CA ILE A 287 -19.52 15.85 19.48
C ILE A 287 -20.01 15.30 20.82
N ASN A 288 -21.31 15.14 20.96
CA ASN A 288 -21.97 14.55 22.13
C ASN A 288 -22.57 13.20 21.75
N LEU A 289 -22.11 12.14 22.38
CA LEU A 289 -22.56 10.77 22.14
C LEU A 289 -23.22 10.21 23.39
N SER A 290 -24.46 9.76 23.27
CA SER A 290 -25.17 9.04 24.32
C SER A 290 -25.20 7.56 23.97
N ILE A 291 -24.65 6.73 24.88
CA ILE A 291 -24.55 5.29 24.71
C ILE A 291 -25.46 4.59 25.72
N GLU A 292 -26.20 3.63 25.23
CA GLU A 292 -26.91 2.65 26.04
C GLU A 292 -26.09 1.37 26.01
N GLU A 293 -25.53 0.97 27.17
CA GLU A 293 -24.52 -0.12 27.23
C GLU A 293 -25.12 -1.52 27.23
N GLY A 294 -26.36 -1.67 27.70
CA GLY A 294 -27.04 -2.97 27.83
C GLY A 294 -26.44 -3.87 28.92
N LEU A 295 -26.84 -5.13 28.90
CA LEU A 295 -26.32 -6.18 29.78
C LEU A 295 -25.04 -6.80 29.21
N GLN A 296 -24.22 -7.37 30.06
CA GLN A 296 -23.06 -8.17 29.63
C GLN A 296 -23.50 -9.63 29.50
N TYR A 297 -23.39 -10.15 28.29
CA TYR A 297 -23.82 -11.53 27.97
C TYR A 297 -22.67 -12.51 28.05
N HIS A 298 -23.03 -13.79 28.31
CA HIS A 298 -22.12 -14.92 28.40
C HIS A 298 -22.60 -16.04 27.45
N PHE A 299 -21.67 -16.84 26.95
CA PHE A 299 -22.01 -18.05 26.22
C PHE A 299 -22.55 -19.10 27.20
N ARG A 300 -23.76 -19.60 26.95
CA ARG A 300 -24.37 -20.65 27.78
C ARG A 300 -24.22 -22.02 27.12
N ASN A 301 -24.75 -22.19 25.91
CA ASN A 301 -24.63 -23.43 25.15
C ASN A 301 -24.25 -23.14 23.70
N ILE A 302 -23.39 -24.01 23.12
CA ILE A 302 -23.02 -23.97 21.71
C ILE A 302 -23.26 -25.35 21.12
N SER A 303 -24.22 -25.47 20.21
CA SER A 303 -24.57 -26.69 19.49
C SER A 303 -24.16 -26.58 18.02
N TRP A 304 -23.92 -27.71 17.39
CA TRP A 304 -23.54 -27.84 16.00
C TRP A 304 -24.59 -28.61 15.21
N LEU A 305 -24.91 -28.13 14.03
CA LEU A 305 -25.84 -28.75 13.11
C LEU A 305 -25.23 -28.83 11.72
N GLY A 306 -25.23 -30.04 11.11
CA GLY A 306 -24.75 -30.24 9.74
C GLY A 306 -23.26 -30.57 9.59
N ASN A 307 -22.54 -30.74 10.69
CA ASN A 307 -21.10 -31.09 10.72
C ASN A 307 -20.89 -32.62 10.58
N THR A 308 -20.95 -33.13 9.36
CA THR A 308 -20.81 -34.60 9.12
C THR A 308 -19.35 -35.02 9.00
N LYS A 309 -18.46 -34.16 8.55
CA LYS A 309 -17.03 -34.42 8.35
C LYS A 309 -16.24 -34.43 9.67
N TYR A 310 -16.45 -33.42 10.50
CA TYR A 310 -15.77 -33.25 11.78
C TYR A 310 -16.75 -33.32 12.92
N ASN A 311 -16.41 -34.07 13.97
CA ASN A 311 -17.29 -34.18 15.13
C ASN A 311 -17.36 -32.89 15.97
N SER A 312 -18.43 -32.71 16.70
CA SER A 312 -18.70 -31.51 17.49
C SER A 312 -17.66 -31.28 18.58
N GLU A 313 -17.06 -32.34 19.16
CA GLU A 313 -16.02 -32.20 20.17
C GLU A 313 -14.75 -31.55 19.62
N PHE A 314 -14.32 -32.00 18.44
CA PHE A 314 -13.17 -31.42 17.76
C PHE A 314 -13.43 -29.95 17.35
N LEU A 315 -14.62 -29.64 16.81
CA LEU A 315 -15.00 -28.30 16.48
C LEU A 315 -15.06 -27.39 17.71
N ASN A 316 -15.55 -27.88 18.84
CA ASN A 316 -15.54 -27.15 20.13
C ASN A 316 -14.12 -26.90 20.62
N GLN A 317 -13.20 -27.83 20.45
CA GLN A 317 -11.78 -27.61 20.77
C GLN A 317 -11.17 -26.51 19.93
N MET A 318 -11.43 -26.50 18.62
CA MET A 318 -10.97 -25.45 17.72
C MET A 318 -11.61 -24.11 18.04
N LEU A 319 -12.91 -24.10 18.28
CA LEU A 319 -13.63 -22.88 18.67
C LEU A 319 -13.11 -22.35 20.00
N GLY A 320 -12.79 -23.24 20.96
CA GLY A 320 -12.17 -22.89 22.24
C GLY A 320 -12.97 -21.90 23.09
N ILE A 321 -14.30 -21.84 22.91
CA ILE A 321 -15.26 -21.06 23.70
C ILE A 321 -15.94 -22.05 24.67
N LYS A 322 -16.03 -21.67 25.94
CA LYS A 322 -16.62 -22.48 27.00
C LYS A 322 -17.89 -21.82 27.51
N ALA A 323 -18.80 -22.64 28.03
CA ALA A 323 -19.95 -22.14 28.76
C ALA A 323 -19.50 -21.26 29.95
N GLY A 324 -20.12 -20.09 30.11
CA GLY A 324 -19.75 -19.05 31.09
C GLY A 324 -18.70 -18.07 30.61
N ASP A 325 -18.04 -18.26 29.46
CA ASP A 325 -17.17 -17.25 28.88
C ASP A 325 -17.98 -16.01 28.48
N VAL A 326 -17.38 -14.83 28.62
CA VAL A 326 -18.00 -13.59 28.19
C VAL A 326 -18.20 -13.63 26.68
N TYR A 327 -19.37 -13.24 26.22
CA TYR A 327 -19.68 -13.13 24.79
C TYR A 327 -18.69 -12.15 24.12
N ASP A 328 -18.03 -12.64 23.07
CA ASP A 328 -17.13 -11.85 22.25
C ASP A 328 -17.41 -12.18 20.78
N GLN A 329 -18.15 -11.29 20.13
CA GLN A 329 -18.55 -11.45 18.73
C GLN A 329 -17.37 -11.54 17.79
N LYS A 330 -16.33 -10.75 18.04
CA LYS A 330 -15.13 -10.73 17.20
C LYS A 330 -14.35 -12.02 17.32
N MET A 331 -14.10 -12.48 18.54
CA MET A 331 -13.41 -13.75 18.79
C MET A 331 -14.16 -14.90 18.14
N MET A 332 -15.49 -14.96 18.27
CA MET A 332 -16.32 -15.99 17.64
C MET A 332 -16.19 -15.96 16.11
N SER A 333 -16.34 -14.76 15.49
CA SER A 333 -16.19 -14.61 14.04
C SER A 333 -14.79 -14.97 13.55
N GLU A 334 -13.73 -14.56 14.26
CA GLU A 334 -12.34 -14.91 13.91
C GLU A 334 -12.09 -16.43 13.97
N ARG A 335 -12.66 -17.13 14.95
CA ARG A 335 -12.49 -18.59 15.10
C ARG A 335 -13.37 -19.38 14.14
N LEU A 336 -14.50 -18.84 13.73
CA LEU A 336 -15.38 -19.50 12.77
C LEU A 336 -14.95 -19.26 11.32
N GLN A 337 -14.60 -18.04 10.93
CA GLN A 337 -14.52 -17.65 9.50
C GLN A 337 -13.31 -16.81 9.08
N MET A 338 -12.70 -16.03 9.97
CA MET A 338 -11.82 -14.92 9.57
C MET A 338 -10.45 -14.88 10.27
N SER A 339 -9.90 -16.03 10.64
CA SER A 339 -8.54 -16.05 11.18
C SER A 339 -7.52 -15.67 10.10
N MET A 340 -6.71 -14.63 10.37
CA MET A 340 -5.59 -14.29 9.50
C MET A 340 -4.50 -15.38 9.46
N SER A 341 -4.47 -16.25 10.46
CA SER A 341 -3.52 -17.36 10.54
C SER A 341 -4.01 -18.64 9.85
N GLY A 342 -5.24 -18.64 9.31
CA GLY A 342 -5.84 -19.83 8.70
C GLY A 342 -6.18 -20.96 9.69
N THR A 343 -6.34 -20.63 10.97
CA THR A 343 -6.63 -21.60 12.05
C THR A 343 -8.11 -21.63 12.44
N ASP A 344 -8.96 -20.99 11.64
CA ASP A 344 -10.41 -20.99 11.83
C ASP A 344 -11.08 -22.26 11.23
N ILE A 345 -12.32 -22.49 11.65
CA ILE A 345 -13.10 -23.65 11.22
C ILE A 345 -13.38 -23.61 9.71
N SER A 346 -13.67 -22.45 9.14
CA SER A 346 -13.86 -22.27 7.70
C SER A 346 -12.60 -22.68 6.91
N SER A 347 -11.42 -22.26 7.39
CA SER A 347 -10.15 -22.64 6.77
C SER A 347 -9.90 -24.15 6.82
N LEU A 348 -10.25 -24.82 7.92
CA LEU A 348 -10.15 -26.28 8.05
C LEU A 348 -10.94 -27.00 6.95
N TYR A 349 -12.19 -26.63 6.73
CA TYR A 349 -13.03 -27.21 5.68
C TYR A 349 -12.55 -26.83 4.27
N MET A 350 -12.21 -25.55 4.06
CA MET A 350 -11.74 -25.10 2.75
C MET A 350 -10.38 -25.67 2.35
N ASP A 351 -9.53 -26.04 3.32
CA ASP A 351 -8.25 -26.72 3.05
C ASP A 351 -8.41 -28.21 2.75
N ASP A 352 -9.57 -28.77 3.06
CA ASP A 352 -9.96 -30.11 2.65
C ASP A 352 -10.90 -30.11 1.42
N GLY A 353 -10.93 -29.04 0.67
CA GLY A 353 -11.63 -28.94 -0.61
C GLY A 353 -13.08 -28.45 -0.55
N TYR A 354 -13.64 -28.20 0.61
CA TYR A 354 -15.04 -27.80 0.76
C TYR A 354 -15.25 -26.30 0.44
N LEU A 355 -15.10 -25.93 -0.83
CA LEU A 355 -15.24 -24.54 -1.28
C LEU A 355 -16.65 -23.98 -1.07
N PHE A 356 -17.66 -24.83 -1.17
CA PHE A 356 -19.07 -24.45 -1.00
C PHE A 356 -19.51 -24.44 0.47
N PHE A 357 -18.55 -24.58 1.39
CA PHE A 357 -18.78 -24.54 2.82
C PHE A 357 -19.36 -23.19 3.27
N ASN A 358 -20.37 -23.25 4.10
CA ASN A 358 -20.92 -22.10 4.81
C ASN A 358 -21.11 -22.43 6.29
N ILE A 359 -20.93 -21.44 7.15
CA ILE A 359 -21.07 -21.55 8.59
C ILE A 359 -21.76 -20.32 9.14
N ASP A 360 -22.91 -20.52 9.80
CA ASP A 360 -23.75 -19.47 10.34
C ASP A 360 -23.99 -19.70 11.83
N PRO A 361 -23.46 -18.85 12.71
CA PRO A 361 -23.78 -18.86 14.12
C PRO A 361 -25.14 -18.19 14.35
N ILE A 362 -26.14 -18.95 14.74
CA ILE A 362 -27.50 -18.47 14.99
C ILE A 362 -27.74 -18.42 16.49
N GLU A 363 -28.15 -17.26 16.97
CA GLU A 363 -28.64 -17.11 18.34
C GLU A 363 -30.03 -17.73 18.43
N ILE A 364 -30.16 -18.82 19.23
CA ILE A 364 -31.44 -19.52 19.43
C ILE A 364 -32.24 -18.86 20.55
N LEU A 365 -31.53 -18.52 21.63
CA LEU A 365 -32.15 -18.00 22.82
C LEU A 365 -31.17 -17.03 23.52
N ALA A 366 -31.69 -15.86 23.87
CA ALA A 366 -31.01 -14.91 24.75
C ALA A 366 -31.93 -14.68 25.95
N GLU A 367 -31.50 -15.15 27.11
CA GLU A 367 -32.28 -15.11 28.35
C GLU A 367 -31.41 -14.56 29.48
N GLU A 368 -31.92 -13.52 30.16
CA GLU A 368 -31.20 -12.75 31.18
C GLU A 368 -29.83 -12.23 30.64
N ASP A 369 -28.72 -12.83 31.03
CA ASP A 369 -27.35 -12.47 30.63
C ASP A 369 -26.66 -13.58 29.82
N SER A 370 -27.40 -14.55 29.32
CA SER A 370 -26.86 -15.75 28.69
C SER A 370 -27.43 -15.98 27.30
N ILE A 371 -26.57 -16.45 26.38
CA ILE A 371 -26.91 -16.68 24.96
C ILE A 371 -26.58 -18.12 24.59
N ASP A 372 -27.56 -18.79 23.93
CA ASP A 372 -27.39 -20.07 23.30
C ASP A 372 -27.17 -19.90 21.79
N PHE A 373 -26.15 -20.56 21.26
CA PHE A 373 -25.84 -20.55 19.83
C PHE A 373 -26.04 -21.93 19.21
N GLU A 374 -26.66 -21.97 18.05
CA GLU A 374 -26.62 -23.09 17.12
C GLU A 374 -25.76 -22.70 15.92
N ILE A 375 -24.64 -23.37 15.79
CA ILE A 375 -23.73 -23.14 14.66
C ILE A 375 -24.13 -24.09 13.55
N ARG A 376 -24.73 -23.53 12.50
CA ARG A 376 -25.18 -24.28 11.32
C ARG A 376 -24.09 -24.35 10.29
N ILE A 377 -23.74 -25.57 9.90
CA ILE A 377 -22.74 -25.87 8.89
C ILE A 377 -23.43 -26.46 7.66
N TYR A 378 -23.10 -25.89 6.53
CA TYR A 378 -23.37 -26.46 5.23
C TYR A 378 -22.04 -26.83 4.58
N GLU A 379 -21.71 -28.13 4.56
CA GLU A 379 -20.41 -28.60 4.08
C GLU A 379 -20.29 -28.51 2.55
N GLY A 380 -21.35 -28.83 1.83
CA GLY A 380 -21.38 -28.88 0.38
C GLY A 380 -20.55 -30.04 -0.20
N LYS A 381 -20.17 -29.91 -1.47
CA LYS A 381 -19.28 -30.88 -2.15
C LYS A 381 -17.85 -30.37 -2.12
N GLN A 382 -16.89 -31.29 -2.15
CA GLN A 382 -15.49 -30.95 -2.40
C GLN A 382 -15.32 -30.41 -3.82
N ALA A 383 -14.56 -29.33 -3.98
CA ALA A 383 -14.26 -28.72 -5.25
C ALA A 383 -12.87 -29.14 -5.76
N THR A 384 -12.83 -29.55 -7.04
CA THR A 384 -11.59 -29.84 -7.75
C THR A 384 -11.25 -28.64 -8.66
N ILE A 385 -9.99 -28.23 -8.67
CA ILE A 385 -9.53 -27.15 -9.54
C ILE A 385 -9.54 -27.64 -11.00
N ASN A 386 -10.37 -27.01 -11.83
CA ASN A 386 -10.44 -27.34 -13.24
C ASN A 386 -9.44 -26.53 -14.06
N LYS A 387 -9.42 -25.22 -13.85
CA LYS A 387 -8.55 -24.32 -14.61
C LYS A 387 -7.96 -23.23 -13.70
N VAL A 388 -6.70 -22.89 -13.97
CA VAL A 388 -6.06 -21.70 -13.37
C VAL A 388 -5.66 -20.78 -14.50
N SER A 389 -6.01 -19.50 -14.40
CA SER A 389 -5.73 -18.47 -15.39
C SER A 389 -5.20 -17.19 -14.75
N VAL A 390 -4.43 -16.43 -15.53
CA VAL A 390 -3.87 -15.15 -15.11
C VAL A 390 -4.34 -14.07 -16.10
N VAL A 391 -4.74 -12.92 -15.57
CA VAL A 391 -5.15 -11.76 -16.38
C VAL A 391 -4.44 -10.50 -15.90
N GLY A 392 -4.16 -9.57 -16.83
CA GLY A 392 -3.54 -8.27 -16.52
C GLY A 392 -2.00 -8.24 -16.62
N ASN A 393 -1.35 -9.36 -16.92
CA ASN A 393 0.09 -9.42 -17.16
C ASN A 393 0.42 -8.94 -18.58
N THR A 394 0.99 -7.75 -18.70
CA THR A 394 1.32 -7.12 -20.00
C THR A 394 2.80 -7.25 -20.37
N LYS A 395 3.70 -7.30 -19.37
CA LYS A 395 5.15 -7.41 -19.53
C LYS A 395 5.69 -8.76 -19.07
N THR A 396 5.12 -9.29 -17.98
CA THR A 396 5.56 -10.53 -17.35
C THR A 396 4.95 -11.71 -18.09
N ASN A 397 5.77 -12.64 -18.54
CA ASN A 397 5.31 -13.86 -19.18
C ASN A 397 4.48 -14.72 -18.20
N GLU A 398 3.41 -15.31 -18.69
CA GLU A 398 2.48 -16.11 -17.88
C GLU A 398 3.18 -17.22 -17.09
N HIS A 399 4.18 -17.89 -17.68
CA HIS A 399 4.94 -18.97 -17.02
C HIS A 399 5.65 -18.48 -15.73
N VAL A 400 6.04 -17.19 -15.65
CA VAL A 400 6.69 -16.60 -14.48
C VAL A 400 5.70 -16.49 -13.33
N ILE A 401 4.45 -16.23 -13.63
CA ILE A 401 3.36 -16.16 -12.64
C ILE A 401 2.92 -17.56 -12.23
N MET A 402 2.63 -18.40 -13.24
CA MET A 402 2.12 -19.75 -13.02
C MET A 402 3.07 -20.65 -12.20
N ARG A 403 4.39 -20.46 -12.31
CA ARG A 403 5.36 -21.21 -11.51
C ARG A 403 5.36 -20.90 -10.03
N GLU A 404 4.88 -19.69 -9.65
CA GLU A 404 4.74 -19.26 -8.24
C GLU A 404 3.36 -19.65 -7.66
N ILE A 405 2.39 -19.97 -8.51
CA ILE A 405 1.05 -20.36 -8.10
C ILE A 405 1.05 -21.83 -7.63
N ARG A 406 0.47 -22.08 -6.46
CA ARG A 406 0.38 -23.41 -5.86
C ARG A 406 -0.88 -24.18 -6.24
N THR A 407 -1.95 -23.47 -6.56
CA THR A 407 -3.20 -24.07 -7.04
C THR A 407 -2.99 -24.65 -8.45
N LYS A 408 -3.21 -25.97 -8.62
CA LYS A 408 -2.97 -26.65 -9.90
C LYS A 408 -4.23 -27.37 -10.38
N PRO A 409 -4.49 -27.38 -11.70
CA PRO A 409 -5.59 -28.17 -12.26
C PRO A 409 -5.49 -29.65 -11.86
N GLY A 410 -6.64 -30.23 -11.49
CA GLY A 410 -6.76 -31.62 -11.03
C GLY A 410 -6.52 -31.83 -9.51
N GLU A 411 -6.05 -30.83 -8.77
CA GLU A 411 -5.92 -30.91 -7.31
C GLU A 411 -7.20 -30.42 -6.63
N LEU A 412 -7.44 -30.85 -5.38
CA LEU A 412 -8.51 -30.31 -4.55
C LEU A 412 -8.25 -28.83 -4.24
N PHE A 413 -9.31 -28.05 -4.17
CA PHE A 413 -9.22 -26.65 -3.73
C PHE A 413 -8.69 -26.58 -2.30
N ARG A 414 -7.75 -25.65 -2.05
CA ARG A 414 -7.23 -25.33 -0.73
C ARG A 414 -7.12 -23.82 -0.59
N ARG A 415 -7.76 -23.27 0.42
CA ARG A 415 -7.69 -21.84 0.73
C ARG A 415 -6.26 -21.41 1.06
N SER A 416 -5.54 -22.23 1.80
CA SER A 416 -4.12 -22.00 2.13
C SER A 416 -3.24 -21.87 0.89
N ASP A 417 -3.46 -22.69 -0.15
CA ASP A 417 -2.71 -22.61 -1.40
C ASP A 417 -3.03 -21.34 -2.20
N VAL A 418 -4.27 -20.86 -2.14
CA VAL A 418 -4.67 -19.58 -2.75
C VAL A 418 -3.97 -18.41 -2.06
N ILE A 419 -4.04 -18.35 -0.73
CA ILE A 419 -3.39 -17.32 0.08
C ILE A 419 -1.88 -17.33 -0.16
N ARG A 420 -1.29 -18.52 -0.15
CA ARG A 420 0.15 -18.67 -0.38
C ARG A 420 0.56 -18.26 -1.78
N SER A 421 -0.25 -18.53 -2.78
CA SER A 421 0.00 -18.06 -4.15
C SER A 421 -0.02 -16.54 -4.23
N GLN A 422 -0.98 -15.87 -3.55
CA GLN A 422 -1.01 -14.42 -3.47
C GLN A 422 0.24 -13.85 -2.79
N GLU A 423 0.69 -14.46 -1.69
CA GLU A 423 1.92 -14.06 -1.00
C GLU A 423 3.16 -14.19 -1.90
N GLU A 424 3.29 -15.30 -2.63
CA GLU A 424 4.42 -15.51 -3.54
C GLU A 424 4.39 -14.50 -4.71
N LEU A 425 3.21 -14.22 -5.27
CA LEU A 425 3.06 -13.19 -6.31
C LEU A 425 3.41 -11.79 -5.78
N ASN A 426 3.00 -11.47 -4.55
CA ASN A 426 3.39 -10.20 -3.91
C ASN A 426 4.90 -10.09 -3.69
N ARG A 427 5.57 -11.19 -3.35
CA ARG A 427 7.04 -11.24 -3.16
C ARG A 427 7.83 -10.99 -4.43
N LEU A 428 7.28 -11.28 -5.60
CA LEU A 428 7.91 -10.95 -6.88
C LEU A 428 8.11 -9.44 -7.04
N ASN A 429 7.28 -8.63 -6.38
CA ASN A 429 7.29 -7.17 -6.44
C ASN A 429 7.09 -6.60 -7.86
N TYR A 430 6.49 -7.38 -8.77
CA TYR A 430 6.14 -6.96 -10.12
C TYR A 430 4.73 -6.38 -10.19
N PHE A 431 3.89 -6.71 -9.21
CA PHE A 431 2.46 -6.42 -9.20
C PHE A 431 2.08 -5.47 -8.05
N ASN A 432 0.99 -4.74 -8.26
CA ASN A 432 0.40 -3.88 -7.24
C ASN A 432 -0.34 -4.75 -6.20
N PRO A 433 0.09 -4.76 -4.91
CA PRO A 433 -0.54 -5.61 -3.89
C PRO A 433 -2.00 -5.24 -3.59
N GLN A 434 -2.42 -3.99 -3.89
CA GLN A 434 -3.78 -3.51 -3.60
C GLN A 434 -4.80 -3.99 -4.63
N THR A 435 -4.35 -4.25 -5.86
CA THR A 435 -5.22 -4.70 -6.96
C THR A 435 -5.05 -6.18 -7.27
N LEU A 436 -4.09 -6.87 -6.62
CA LEU A 436 -3.92 -8.30 -6.79
C LEU A 436 -5.12 -9.05 -6.20
N GLY A 437 -5.94 -9.59 -7.10
CA GLY A 437 -7.16 -10.31 -6.77
C GLY A 437 -7.09 -11.79 -7.16
N VAL A 438 -7.81 -12.62 -6.41
CA VAL A 438 -8.05 -14.01 -6.79
C VAL A 438 -9.54 -14.25 -6.76
N THR A 439 -10.08 -14.68 -7.87
CA THR A 439 -11.51 -14.92 -8.04
C THR A 439 -11.75 -16.41 -8.34
N PRO A 440 -12.13 -17.20 -7.33
CA PRO A 440 -12.65 -18.53 -7.57
C PRO A 440 -14.01 -18.43 -8.28
N LYS A 441 -14.18 -19.17 -9.37
CA LYS A 441 -15.44 -19.28 -10.12
C LYS A 441 -15.95 -20.72 -9.96
N PRO A 442 -16.69 -21.00 -8.89
CA PRO A 442 -17.16 -22.35 -8.62
C PRO A 442 -18.32 -22.74 -9.53
N ASP A 443 -18.36 -24.00 -9.94
CA ASP A 443 -19.49 -24.65 -10.60
C ASP A 443 -20.12 -25.68 -9.64
N PRO A 444 -21.24 -25.36 -8.99
CA PRO A 444 -21.88 -26.27 -8.04
C PRO A 444 -22.43 -27.55 -8.69
N GLN A 445 -22.68 -27.55 -10.01
CA GLN A 445 -23.22 -28.71 -10.71
C GLN A 445 -22.15 -29.80 -10.90
N THR A 446 -20.96 -29.39 -11.35
CA THR A 446 -19.85 -30.32 -11.61
C THR A 446 -18.95 -30.52 -10.39
N GLY A 447 -19.00 -29.65 -9.40
CA GLY A 447 -18.07 -29.65 -8.26
C GLY A 447 -16.67 -29.12 -8.63
N ASN A 448 -16.53 -28.46 -9.77
CA ASN A 448 -15.28 -27.89 -10.22
C ASN A 448 -15.17 -26.40 -9.84
N VAL A 449 -13.94 -25.88 -9.82
CA VAL A 449 -13.65 -24.46 -9.63
C VAL A 449 -12.60 -23.99 -10.61
N ASP A 450 -12.88 -22.91 -11.32
CA ASP A 450 -11.88 -22.17 -12.08
C ASP A 450 -11.32 -21.04 -11.20
N ILE A 451 -10.00 -20.89 -11.17
CA ILE A 451 -9.34 -19.86 -10.36
C ILE A 451 -8.68 -18.84 -11.31
N GLU A 452 -9.10 -17.59 -11.19
CA GLU A 452 -8.52 -16.49 -11.95
C GLU A 452 -7.71 -15.56 -11.03
N TYR A 453 -6.43 -15.40 -11.35
CA TYR A 453 -5.54 -14.46 -10.70
C TYR A 453 -5.48 -13.16 -11.51
N ALA A 454 -6.04 -12.09 -10.98
CA ALA A 454 -5.97 -10.77 -11.59
C ALA A 454 -4.76 -10.01 -11.03
N VAL A 455 -3.86 -9.58 -11.93
CA VAL A 455 -2.65 -8.84 -11.58
C VAL A 455 -2.64 -7.49 -12.29
N GLU A 456 -2.07 -6.48 -11.66
CA GLU A 456 -1.77 -5.18 -12.27
C GLU A 456 -0.28 -4.93 -12.14
N GLU A 457 0.40 -4.79 -13.27
CA GLU A 457 1.85 -4.58 -13.26
C GLU A 457 2.23 -3.18 -12.80
N LYS A 458 3.24 -3.12 -11.95
CA LYS A 458 3.87 -1.86 -11.52
C LYS A 458 5.33 -1.81 -11.96
N PRO A 459 5.93 -0.62 -12.03
CA PRO A 459 7.37 -0.50 -12.22
C PRO A 459 8.11 -1.27 -11.12
N SER A 460 8.91 -2.26 -11.52
CA SER A 460 9.68 -3.12 -10.62
C SER A 460 11.17 -2.79 -10.59
N ASP A 461 11.63 -2.03 -11.58
CA ASP A 461 13.01 -1.59 -11.66
C ASP A 461 13.31 -0.56 -10.57
N GLN A 462 14.47 -0.67 -9.97
CA GLN A 462 14.84 0.12 -8.79
C GLN A 462 16.12 0.88 -9.05
N ILE A 463 16.08 2.15 -8.68
CA ILE A 463 17.27 2.97 -8.53
C ILE A 463 17.56 3.00 -7.01
N GLU A 464 18.71 2.49 -6.64
CA GLU A 464 19.16 2.46 -5.26
C GLU A 464 20.14 3.62 -5.03
N LEU A 465 19.79 4.49 -4.09
CA LEU A 465 20.65 5.52 -3.59
C LEU A 465 20.83 5.28 -2.10
N GLN A 466 22.03 4.90 -1.70
CA GLN A 466 22.37 4.69 -0.30
C GLN A 466 23.51 5.62 0.07
N GLY A 467 23.54 6.06 1.32
CA GLY A 467 24.61 6.84 1.88
C GLY A 467 24.80 6.50 3.35
N GLY A 468 26.04 6.50 3.79
CA GLY A 468 26.40 6.33 5.18
C GLY A 468 27.45 7.35 5.57
N TRP A 469 27.47 7.75 6.84
CA TRP A 469 28.51 8.59 7.41
C TRP A 469 29.30 7.78 8.41
N GLY A 470 30.60 7.78 8.30
CA GLY A 470 31.44 7.13 9.26
C GLY A 470 32.89 7.58 9.13
N ALA A 471 33.65 7.59 10.27
CA ALA A 471 35.03 8.10 10.43
C ALA A 471 35.34 9.39 9.67
N GLY A 472 34.35 10.32 9.69
CA GLY A 472 34.51 11.62 9.07
C GLY A 472 34.26 11.69 7.56
N ARG A 473 33.73 10.62 6.94
CA ARG A 473 33.49 10.55 5.48
C ARG A 473 32.11 10.02 5.14
N VAL A 474 31.59 10.41 3.98
CA VAL A 474 30.35 9.91 3.40
C VAL A 474 30.68 8.87 2.34
N VAL A 475 30.12 7.69 2.43
CA VAL A 475 30.12 6.69 1.36
C VAL A 475 28.78 6.73 0.66
N GLY A 476 28.77 6.98 -0.63
CA GLY A 476 27.58 6.93 -1.48
C GLY A 476 27.56 5.64 -2.30
N THR A 477 26.39 5.02 -2.41
CA THR A 477 26.16 3.89 -3.31
C THR A 477 25.07 4.27 -4.30
N PHE A 478 25.34 4.07 -5.57
CA PHE A 478 24.37 4.13 -6.65
C PHE A 478 24.19 2.74 -7.22
N GLY A 479 22.94 2.28 -7.26
CA GLY A 479 22.55 0.98 -7.78
C GLY A 479 21.43 1.07 -8.80
N LEU A 480 21.53 0.28 -9.85
CA LEU A 480 20.47 0.04 -10.81
C LEU A 480 20.12 -1.44 -10.76
N THR A 481 18.90 -1.74 -10.41
CA THR A 481 18.39 -3.11 -10.38
C THR A 481 17.21 -3.23 -11.32
N PHE A 482 17.37 -4.07 -12.32
CA PHE A 482 16.31 -4.45 -13.27
C PHE A 482 15.74 -5.78 -12.83
N ASN A 483 14.54 -5.72 -12.30
CA ASN A 483 13.76 -6.90 -11.98
C ASN A 483 12.98 -7.31 -13.24
N ASN A 484 12.57 -8.58 -13.30
CA ASN A 484 11.84 -9.12 -14.45
C ASN A 484 12.60 -9.06 -15.79
N PHE A 485 13.93 -9.12 -15.76
CA PHE A 485 14.77 -9.17 -16.96
C PHE A 485 14.56 -10.49 -17.73
N SER A 486 14.79 -10.46 -19.05
CA SER A 486 14.74 -11.63 -19.92
C SER A 486 15.95 -11.72 -20.80
N LEU A 487 16.80 -12.71 -20.55
CA LEU A 487 17.96 -13.01 -21.39
C LEU A 487 17.54 -13.42 -22.82
N LYS A 488 16.40 -14.11 -22.95
CA LYS A 488 15.85 -14.55 -24.24
C LYS A 488 15.42 -13.37 -25.10
N ASN A 489 14.95 -12.29 -24.49
CA ASN A 489 14.45 -11.11 -25.18
C ASN A 489 15.55 -10.11 -25.57
N ILE A 490 16.83 -10.38 -25.29
CA ILE A 490 17.94 -9.48 -25.66
C ILE A 490 17.93 -9.20 -27.19
N LEU A 491 17.69 -10.22 -27.99
CA LEU A 491 17.63 -10.09 -29.45
C LEU A 491 16.25 -9.68 -29.97
N ASN A 492 15.22 -9.67 -29.13
CA ASN A 492 13.84 -9.35 -29.49
C ASN A 492 13.43 -7.96 -29.00
N LYS A 493 13.58 -6.94 -29.87
CA LYS A 493 13.26 -5.53 -29.50
C LYS A 493 11.82 -5.30 -29.07
N LYS A 494 10.87 -6.18 -29.42
CA LYS A 494 9.47 -6.06 -28.96
C LYS A 494 9.31 -6.34 -27.46
N GLY A 495 10.24 -7.09 -26.86
CA GLY A 495 10.28 -7.39 -25.43
C GLY A 495 11.03 -6.34 -24.57
N TRP A 496 11.40 -5.18 -25.16
CA TRP A 496 12.14 -4.13 -24.46
C TRP A 496 11.20 -3.08 -23.84
N SER A 497 11.29 -2.87 -22.49
CA SER A 497 10.50 -1.87 -21.78
C SER A 497 11.16 -1.42 -20.44
N PRO A 498 12.16 -0.56 -20.38
CA PRO A 498 13.13 -0.12 -21.40
C PRO A 498 14.21 -1.16 -21.72
N LEU A 499 14.39 -2.21 -20.89
CA LEU A 499 15.29 -3.35 -21.11
C LEU A 499 14.50 -4.61 -21.49
N PRO A 500 15.17 -5.64 -22.02
CA PRO A 500 14.55 -6.94 -22.27
C PRO A 500 13.89 -7.47 -21.00
N SER A 501 12.59 -7.70 -21.01
CA SER A 501 11.84 -8.07 -19.79
C SER A 501 10.88 -9.24 -20.05
N GLY A 502 10.39 -9.85 -18.98
CA GLY A 502 9.32 -10.84 -19.00
C GLY A 502 9.61 -12.20 -18.36
N ASP A 503 10.88 -12.60 -18.15
CA ASP A 503 11.23 -13.94 -17.64
C ASP A 503 11.52 -13.98 -16.12
N GLY A 504 11.41 -12.83 -15.44
CA GLY A 504 11.60 -12.76 -14.00
C GLY A 504 13.05 -12.88 -13.54
N GLN A 505 14.03 -12.73 -14.45
CA GLN A 505 15.46 -12.68 -14.12
C GLN A 505 15.77 -11.31 -13.52
N LYS A 506 16.90 -11.22 -12.80
CA LYS A 506 17.35 -9.99 -12.15
C LYS A 506 18.75 -9.64 -12.59
N ILE A 507 18.96 -8.40 -13.03
CA ILE A 507 20.27 -7.79 -13.22
C ILE A 507 20.45 -6.64 -12.23
N SER A 508 21.60 -6.56 -11.60
CA SER A 508 21.95 -5.44 -10.73
C SER A 508 23.36 -4.94 -11.06
N LEU A 509 23.42 -3.62 -11.23
CA LEU A 509 24.68 -2.87 -11.37
C LEU A 509 24.79 -1.96 -10.16
N ARG A 510 25.91 -2.00 -9.46
CA ARG A 510 26.12 -1.19 -8.27
C ARG A 510 27.50 -0.56 -8.28
N ALA A 511 27.56 0.73 -7.96
CA ALA A 511 28.77 1.47 -7.77
C ALA A 511 28.73 2.18 -6.41
N SER A 512 29.72 1.94 -5.57
CA SER A 512 29.86 2.60 -4.27
C SER A 512 31.15 3.40 -4.24
N SER A 513 31.13 4.62 -3.70
CA SER A 513 32.32 5.45 -3.62
C SER A 513 32.28 6.42 -2.43
N ASN A 514 33.46 6.71 -1.86
CA ASN A 514 33.66 7.86 -1.00
C ASN A 514 34.73 8.81 -1.58
N GLY A 515 34.75 8.93 -2.89
CA GLY A 515 35.77 9.68 -3.63
C GLY A 515 36.95 8.80 -4.02
N SER A 516 38.18 9.29 -3.84
CA SER A 516 39.42 8.59 -4.26
C SER A 516 39.81 7.45 -3.34
N TYR A 517 39.30 7.42 -2.10
CA TYR A 517 39.74 6.45 -1.08
C TYR A 517 39.09 5.08 -1.20
N TYR A 518 37.86 5.04 -1.60
CA TYR A 518 37.10 3.80 -1.75
C TYR A 518 36.23 3.84 -2.98
N GLN A 519 36.31 2.79 -3.77
CA GLN A 519 35.46 2.56 -4.92
C GLN A 519 35.14 1.08 -4.98
N ASN A 520 33.89 0.74 -5.28
CA ASN A 520 33.44 -0.63 -5.50
C ASN A 520 32.45 -0.65 -6.66
N TYR A 521 32.68 -1.55 -7.59
CA TYR A 521 31.85 -1.79 -8.75
C TYR A 521 31.42 -3.25 -8.73
N SER A 522 30.13 -3.50 -8.89
CA SER A 522 29.62 -4.87 -8.96
C SER A 522 28.55 -5.04 -10.03
N PHE A 523 28.60 -6.19 -10.66
CA PHE A 523 27.58 -6.70 -11.56
C PHE A 523 27.05 -8.01 -10.99
N SER A 524 25.71 -8.17 -10.93
CA SER A 524 25.10 -9.45 -10.57
C SER A 524 23.96 -9.79 -11.51
N PHE A 525 23.87 -11.08 -11.83
CA PHE A 525 22.78 -11.69 -12.57
C PHE A 525 22.17 -12.80 -11.73
N THR A 526 20.83 -12.89 -11.69
CA THR A 526 20.13 -13.96 -10.98
C THR A 526 19.00 -14.52 -11.84
N GLU A 527 19.03 -15.85 -12.03
CA GLU A 527 17.92 -16.64 -12.57
C GLU A 527 17.20 -17.33 -11.41
N PRO A 528 15.98 -16.93 -11.03
CA PRO A 528 15.31 -17.48 -9.84
C PRO A 528 14.75 -18.89 -10.02
N TRP A 529 14.57 -19.35 -11.27
CA TRP A 529 14.03 -20.66 -11.58
C TRP A 529 14.87 -21.38 -12.64
N LEU A 530 16.09 -21.73 -12.28
CA LEU A 530 17.02 -22.45 -13.16
C LEU A 530 16.38 -23.75 -13.69
N GLY A 531 16.22 -23.85 -15.01
CA GLY A 531 15.54 -24.94 -15.69
C GLY A 531 14.01 -24.88 -15.67
N GLY A 532 13.39 -23.86 -15.09
CA GLY A 532 11.95 -23.55 -15.17
C GLY A 532 11.02 -24.42 -14.33
N ASN A 533 11.45 -25.58 -13.85
CA ASN A 533 10.58 -26.57 -13.21
C ASN A 533 10.60 -26.55 -11.67
N LYS A 534 11.65 -26.02 -11.07
CA LYS A 534 11.84 -25.98 -9.60
C LYS A 534 12.36 -24.61 -9.18
N PRO A 535 12.02 -24.11 -7.99
CA PRO A 535 12.50 -22.83 -7.47
C PRO A 535 13.98 -22.91 -7.02
N ASN A 536 14.84 -23.29 -7.96
CA ASN A 536 16.29 -23.30 -7.79
C ASN A 536 16.83 -22.03 -8.43
N SER A 537 17.50 -21.17 -7.68
CA SER A 537 18.07 -19.94 -8.21
C SER A 537 19.54 -20.14 -8.56
N LEU A 538 19.96 -19.55 -9.68
CA LEU A 538 21.37 -19.40 -10.04
C LEU A 538 21.74 -17.93 -9.92
N SER A 539 22.80 -17.60 -9.21
CA SER A 539 23.35 -16.25 -9.11
C SER A 539 24.80 -16.23 -9.58
N PHE A 540 25.14 -15.20 -10.33
CA PHE A 540 26.50 -14.92 -10.77
C PHE A 540 26.81 -13.46 -10.42
N THR A 541 27.94 -13.23 -9.74
CA THR A 541 28.36 -11.88 -9.35
C THR A 541 29.85 -11.70 -9.63
N VAL A 542 30.19 -10.55 -10.20
CA VAL A 542 31.58 -10.09 -10.37
C VAL A 542 31.68 -8.73 -9.69
N TYR A 543 32.75 -8.51 -8.98
CA TYR A 543 32.99 -7.22 -8.34
C TYR A 543 34.50 -6.88 -8.31
N HIS A 544 34.73 -5.57 -8.27
CA HIS A 544 36.06 -5.01 -8.09
C HIS A 544 35.98 -3.86 -7.09
N SER A 545 36.79 -3.92 -6.06
CA SER A 545 36.87 -2.95 -4.96
C SER A 545 38.27 -2.40 -4.84
N ILE A 546 38.37 -1.09 -4.75
CA ILE A 546 39.63 -0.34 -4.62
C ILE A 546 39.62 0.40 -3.28
N GLN A 547 40.68 0.24 -2.50
CA GLN A 547 40.91 1.04 -1.31
C GLN A 547 42.27 1.73 -1.45
N ASN A 548 42.25 3.04 -1.62
CA ASN A 548 43.39 3.84 -1.89
C ASN A 548 43.62 4.88 -0.77
N TYR A 549 44.63 4.65 0.03
CA TYR A 549 45.08 5.57 1.08
C TYR A 549 46.45 6.17 0.73
N SER A 550 46.87 6.07 -0.52
CA SER A 550 48.14 6.58 -1.02
C SER A 550 48.23 8.09 -0.79
N THR A 551 49.47 8.52 -0.51
CA THR A 551 49.87 9.92 -0.49
C THR A 551 50.80 10.16 -1.68
N ASP A 552 51.15 11.42 -1.95
CA ASP A 552 52.11 11.74 -3.05
C ASP A 552 53.49 11.06 -2.91
N ALA A 553 53.84 10.66 -1.69
CA ALA A 553 55.13 10.04 -1.38
C ALA A 553 55.10 8.50 -1.23
N VAL A 554 53.95 7.92 -0.88
CA VAL A 554 53.85 6.50 -0.56
C VAL A 554 52.55 5.92 -1.12
N GLU A 555 52.67 4.87 -1.93
CA GLU A 555 51.52 4.07 -2.33
C GLU A 555 51.02 3.25 -1.13
N ASN A 556 49.71 3.33 -0.81
CA ASN A 556 49.04 2.55 0.21
C ASN A 556 47.68 2.15 -0.35
N ARG A 557 47.64 1.01 -0.97
CA ARG A 557 46.48 0.56 -1.76
C ARG A 557 46.16 -0.90 -1.56
N MET A 558 44.89 -1.24 -1.63
CA MET A 558 44.40 -2.61 -1.70
C MET A 558 43.29 -2.73 -2.75
N ASP A 559 43.46 -3.67 -3.65
CA ASP A 559 42.49 -4.02 -4.67
C ASP A 559 41.93 -5.42 -4.38
N ILE A 560 40.63 -5.57 -4.51
CA ILE A 560 39.91 -6.84 -4.37
C ILE A 560 39.12 -7.10 -5.65
N THR A 561 39.41 -8.18 -6.34
CA THR A 561 38.62 -8.65 -7.49
C THR A 561 38.00 -9.98 -7.13
N GLY A 562 36.70 -10.12 -7.34
CA GLY A 562 36.00 -11.35 -6.97
C GLY A 562 34.95 -11.78 -7.98
N VAL A 563 34.78 -13.09 -8.06
CA VAL A 563 33.74 -13.77 -8.83
C VAL A 563 33.03 -14.73 -7.90
N ASN A 564 31.70 -14.73 -7.94
CA ASN A 564 30.85 -15.64 -7.13
C ASN A 564 29.80 -16.31 -8.01
N LEU A 565 29.67 -17.62 -7.88
CA LEU A 565 28.64 -18.44 -8.49
C LEU A 565 27.84 -19.12 -7.37
N GLY A 566 26.53 -18.85 -7.31
CA GLY A 566 25.67 -19.36 -6.25
C GLY A 566 24.48 -20.13 -6.78
N LEU A 567 24.09 -21.17 -6.06
CA LEU A 567 22.90 -21.98 -6.29
C LEU A 567 22.04 -21.93 -5.03
N GLY A 568 20.82 -21.45 -5.16
CA GLY A 568 19.84 -21.39 -4.08
C GLY A 568 18.69 -22.37 -4.32
N LYS A 569 18.11 -22.92 -3.24
CA LYS A 569 16.98 -23.83 -3.29
C LYS A 569 16.04 -23.59 -2.12
N ARG A 570 14.73 -23.49 -2.38
CA ARG A 570 13.70 -23.56 -1.33
C ARG A 570 13.49 -25.02 -0.93
N LEU A 571 13.44 -25.25 0.38
CA LEU A 571 13.17 -26.57 0.93
C LEU A 571 11.68 -26.68 1.28
N ARG A 572 11.13 -27.90 1.21
CA ARG A 572 9.74 -28.17 1.61
C ARG A 572 9.65 -28.81 2.99
N TRP A 573 10.75 -29.32 3.47
CA TRP A 573 10.88 -29.97 4.77
C TRP A 573 12.00 -29.31 5.57
N PRO A 574 11.84 -29.03 6.88
CA PRO A 574 10.68 -29.36 7.76
C PRO A 574 9.46 -28.48 7.53
N ASP A 575 9.62 -27.27 6.99
CA ASP A 575 8.54 -26.38 6.55
C ASP A 575 8.96 -25.56 5.32
N ASP A 576 8.01 -24.86 4.71
CA ASP A 576 8.17 -24.08 3.48
C ASP A 576 9.01 -22.79 3.63
N TYR A 577 9.42 -22.47 4.85
CA TYR A 577 10.19 -21.27 5.15
C TYR A 577 11.69 -21.50 5.08
N PHE A 578 12.14 -22.76 4.94
CA PHE A 578 13.54 -23.09 4.80
C PHE A 578 14.05 -22.88 3.37
N SER A 579 15.26 -22.34 3.29
CA SER A 579 16.04 -22.25 2.06
C SER A 579 17.49 -22.61 2.31
N THR A 580 18.15 -23.16 1.31
CA THR A 580 19.58 -23.38 1.32
C THR A 580 20.23 -22.70 0.12
N SER A 581 21.45 -22.20 0.30
CA SER A 581 22.24 -21.60 -0.75
C SER A 581 23.66 -22.13 -0.66
N GLN A 582 24.20 -22.54 -1.79
CA GLN A 582 25.58 -23.00 -1.95
C GLN A 582 26.28 -22.07 -2.92
N SER A 583 27.44 -21.57 -2.60
CA SER A 583 28.19 -20.72 -3.54
C SER A 583 29.66 -21.02 -3.51
N LEU A 584 30.29 -20.88 -4.67
CA LEU A 584 31.72 -20.94 -4.86
C LEU A 584 32.19 -19.55 -5.27
N SER A 585 33.15 -19.01 -4.52
CA SER A 585 33.73 -17.70 -4.79
C SER A 585 35.22 -17.81 -4.99
N PHE A 586 35.72 -17.02 -5.93
CA PHE A 586 37.13 -16.73 -6.08
C PHE A 586 37.38 -15.24 -5.81
N GLN A 587 38.33 -14.93 -4.96
CA GLN A 587 38.71 -13.55 -4.64
C GLN A 587 40.21 -13.42 -4.72
N GLN A 588 40.69 -12.31 -5.28
CA GLN A 588 42.11 -11.95 -5.29
C GLN A 588 42.26 -10.61 -4.57
N TYR A 589 43.11 -10.56 -3.57
CA TYR A 589 43.52 -9.38 -2.84
C TYR A 589 44.90 -9.00 -3.32
N THR A 590 45.11 -7.75 -3.72
CA THR A 590 46.42 -7.19 -4.10
C THR A 590 46.72 -6.04 -3.15
N LEU A 591 47.80 -6.15 -2.40
CA LEU A 591 48.24 -5.18 -1.41
C LEU A 591 49.50 -4.47 -1.86
N SER A 592 49.52 -3.15 -1.75
CA SER A 592 50.70 -2.27 -1.97
C SER A 592 50.84 -1.40 -0.73
N ASN A 593 51.84 -1.71 0.12
CA ASN A 593 52.14 -1.01 1.38
C ASN A 593 50.94 -0.87 2.32
N ARG A 594 49.97 -1.79 2.26
CA ARG A 594 48.77 -1.80 3.09
C ARG A 594 48.88 -2.81 4.21
N GLN A 595 49.29 -2.36 5.40
CA GLN A 595 49.42 -3.25 6.55
C GLN A 595 48.03 -3.59 7.12
N LEU A 596 47.64 -4.87 7.06
CA LEU A 596 46.41 -5.42 7.66
C LEU A 596 46.69 -6.14 8.98
N VAL A 597 47.77 -6.91 9.01
CA VAL A 597 48.32 -7.55 10.22
C VAL A 597 49.78 -7.21 10.33
N PRO A 598 50.38 -7.21 11.51
CA PRO A 598 51.79 -6.96 11.68
C PRO A 598 52.66 -7.86 10.77
N GLY A 599 53.54 -7.25 9.98
CA GLY A 599 54.43 -7.96 9.06
C GLY A 599 53.86 -8.34 7.70
N PHE A 600 52.59 -8.09 7.42
CA PHE A 600 51.97 -8.32 6.11
C PHE A 600 51.41 -7.04 5.51
N SER A 601 52.07 -6.46 4.53
CA SER A 601 51.72 -5.19 3.90
C SER A 601 51.75 -5.19 2.38
N ASN A 602 52.37 -6.16 1.76
CA ASN A 602 52.50 -6.32 0.30
C ASN A 602 52.15 -7.76 -0.10
N GLY A 603 51.85 -7.94 -1.38
CA GLY A 603 51.62 -9.26 -1.94
C GLY A 603 50.23 -9.45 -2.55
N ILE A 604 50.03 -10.67 -3.06
CA ILE A 604 48.79 -11.13 -3.66
C ILE A 604 48.28 -12.32 -2.87
N SER A 605 47.09 -12.19 -2.31
CA SER A 605 46.41 -13.30 -1.65
C SER A 605 45.21 -13.76 -2.50
N LYS A 606 45.08 -15.05 -2.67
CA LYS A 606 44.01 -15.72 -3.42
C LYS A 606 43.10 -16.49 -2.47
N ASN A 607 41.83 -16.40 -2.63
CA ASN A 607 40.85 -17.05 -1.78
C ASN A 607 39.80 -17.82 -2.65
N ILE A 608 39.77 -19.11 -2.52
CA ILE A 608 38.69 -19.96 -3.06
C ILE A 608 37.84 -20.41 -1.88
N THR A 609 36.61 -19.93 -1.83
CA THR A 609 35.70 -20.24 -0.70
C THR A 609 34.43 -20.92 -1.18
N TYR A 610 34.15 -22.08 -0.61
CA TYR A 610 32.81 -22.69 -0.65
C TYR A 610 31.99 -22.17 0.52
N ARG A 611 30.86 -21.56 0.21
CA ARG A 611 29.94 -21.03 1.22
C ARG A 611 28.62 -21.80 1.18
N SER A 612 28.22 -22.33 2.34
CA SER A 612 26.93 -22.98 2.55
C SER A 612 26.06 -22.17 3.51
N VAL A 613 24.84 -21.88 3.13
CA VAL A 613 23.88 -21.16 3.96
C VAL A 613 22.61 -21.98 4.10
N LEU A 614 22.17 -22.18 5.32
CA LEU A 614 20.84 -22.67 5.67
C LEU A 614 20.08 -21.54 6.36
N SER A 615 18.95 -21.14 5.81
CA SER A 615 18.13 -20.05 6.36
C SER A 615 16.68 -20.49 6.47
N ARG A 616 16.03 -20.05 7.55
CA ARG A 616 14.59 -20.11 7.73
C ARG A 616 14.06 -18.71 8.01
N SER A 617 13.04 -18.26 7.27
CA SER A 617 12.44 -16.95 7.51
C SER A 617 10.93 -17.02 7.38
N SER A 618 10.24 -16.79 8.49
CA SER A 618 8.78 -16.61 8.56
C SER A 618 8.37 -15.14 8.74
N VAL A 619 9.27 -14.22 8.41
CA VAL A 619 9.02 -12.77 8.46
C VAL A 619 8.45 -12.31 7.12
N PHE A 620 7.25 -11.71 7.14
CA PHE A 620 6.54 -11.28 5.94
C PHE A 620 6.71 -9.79 5.61
N ASP A 621 6.73 -8.93 6.62
CA ASP A 621 6.92 -7.49 6.43
C ASP A 621 8.40 -7.14 6.58
N PRO A 622 9.08 -6.68 5.51
CA PRO A 622 10.51 -6.36 5.59
C PRO A 622 10.80 -5.04 6.30
N ILE A 623 9.81 -4.13 6.43
CA ILE A 623 10.03 -2.78 6.98
C ILE A 623 9.69 -2.73 8.46
N PHE A 624 8.53 -3.24 8.84
CA PHE A 624 8.05 -3.25 10.21
C PHE A 624 7.45 -4.61 10.59
N PRO A 625 8.30 -5.65 10.72
CA PRO A 625 7.84 -6.98 11.12
C PRO A 625 7.15 -6.94 12.47
N LYS A 626 5.94 -7.49 12.57
CA LYS A 626 5.18 -7.58 13.83
C LYS A 626 5.32 -8.94 14.50
N ALA A 627 5.60 -9.98 13.73
CA ALA A 627 5.74 -11.35 14.17
C ALA A 627 6.65 -12.13 13.22
N GLY A 628 7.07 -13.31 13.65
CA GLY A 628 7.89 -14.24 12.86
C GLY A 628 9.30 -14.38 13.40
N SER A 629 10.04 -15.30 12.79
CA SER A 629 11.42 -15.57 13.15
C SER A 629 12.28 -15.74 11.90
N GLN A 630 13.55 -15.43 12.05
CA GLN A 630 14.57 -15.66 11.05
C GLN A 630 15.77 -16.34 11.72
N PHE A 631 16.20 -17.44 11.14
CA PHE A 631 17.38 -18.18 11.55
C PHE A 631 18.30 -18.33 10.34
N THR A 632 19.61 -18.14 10.52
CA THR A 632 20.60 -18.33 9.45
C THR A 632 21.85 -18.98 10.02
N LEU A 633 22.25 -20.10 9.41
CA LEU A 633 23.52 -20.77 9.62
C LEU A 633 24.35 -20.62 8.35
N THR A 634 25.54 -20.05 8.46
CA THR A 634 26.46 -19.84 7.34
C THR A 634 27.79 -20.51 7.65
N GLY A 635 28.27 -21.35 6.75
CA GLY A 635 29.62 -21.90 6.78
C GLY A 635 30.44 -21.44 5.57
N HIS A 636 31.65 -21.01 5.78
CA HIS A 636 32.66 -20.72 4.75
C HIS A 636 33.82 -21.70 4.92
N PHE A 637 34.22 -22.34 3.86
CA PHE A 637 35.27 -23.33 3.85
C PHE A 637 36.21 -23.11 2.67
N THR A 638 37.46 -22.90 2.92
CA THR A 638 38.52 -22.89 1.89
C THR A 638 39.11 -24.26 1.79
N PRO A 639 39.78 -24.62 0.68
CA PRO A 639 40.57 -25.84 0.62
C PRO A 639 41.70 -25.77 1.64
N PRO A 640 42.00 -26.88 2.37
CA PRO A 640 43.07 -26.93 3.35
C PRO A 640 44.43 -27.22 2.63
N TYR A 641 44.94 -26.20 1.94
CA TYR A 641 46.13 -26.34 1.09
C TYR A 641 47.33 -26.87 1.82
N SER A 642 47.54 -26.44 3.07
CA SER A 642 48.67 -26.86 3.92
C SER A 642 48.73 -28.37 4.20
N LEU A 643 47.57 -29.05 4.16
CA LEU A 643 47.48 -30.48 4.39
C LEU A 643 47.91 -31.32 3.17
N PHE A 644 48.03 -30.72 2.00
CA PHE A 644 48.25 -31.45 0.73
C PHE A 644 49.51 -31.05 -0.02
N ASN A 645 50.14 -29.89 0.31
CA ASN A 645 51.23 -29.36 -0.49
C ASN A 645 52.63 -29.67 0.08
N ASN A 646 52.73 -30.29 1.27
CA ASN A 646 53.98 -30.67 1.95
C ASN A 646 54.98 -29.51 2.13
N LYS A 647 54.50 -28.27 2.27
CA LYS A 647 55.31 -27.11 2.53
C LYS A 647 55.52 -26.92 4.04
N ASP A 648 56.71 -26.48 4.46
CA ASP A 648 56.97 -26.09 5.85
C ASP A 648 56.54 -24.63 6.08
N TYR A 649 55.36 -24.44 6.63
CA TYR A 649 54.81 -23.13 6.90
C TYR A 649 55.44 -22.42 8.11
N SER A 650 56.19 -23.13 8.94
CA SER A 650 56.88 -22.53 10.12
C SER A 650 57.99 -21.56 9.72
N THR A 651 58.65 -21.80 8.60
CA THR A 651 59.80 -21.05 8.11
C THR A 651 59.46 -20.01 7.04
N MET A 652 58.24 -20.03 6.50
CA MET A 652 57.78 -19.10 5.45
C MET A 652 57.56 -17.70 5.95
N ASP A 653 57.79 -16.72 5.09
CA ASP A 653 57.31 -15.37 5.35
C ASP A 653 55.80 -15.22 5.18
N LEU A 654 55.21 -14.13 5.64
CA LEU A 654 53.75 -13.92 5.65
C LEU A 654 53.20 -13.75 4.24
N GLU A 655 53.94 -13.24 3.27
CA GLU A 655 53.51 -13.08 1.87
C GLU A 655 53.29 -14.46 1.23
N GLU A 656 54.25 -15.40 1.46
CA GLU A 656 54.11 -16.76 0.96
C GLU A 656 53.05 -17.57 1.70
N LYS A 657 52.93 -17.41 3.05
CA LYS A 657 51.89 -18.05 3.86
C LYS A 657 50.49 -17.71 3.39
N TYR A 658 50.24 -16.43 3.05
CA TYR A 658 48.95 -15.92 2.70
C TYR A 658 48.71 -15.84 1.18
N GLU A 659 49.56 -16.41 0.35
CA GLU A 659 49.28 -16.48 -1.09
C GLU A 659 47.95 -17.18 -1.40
N TRP A 660 47.68 -18.27 -0.71
CA TRP A 660 46.39 -18.98 -0.76
C TRP A 660 45.79 -19.00 0.65
N LEU A 661 44.66 -18.34 0.81
CA LEU A 661 44.00 -18.24 2.12
C LEU A 661 43.34 -19.57 2.51
N GLU A 662 43.61 -19.95 3.75
CA GLU A 662 43.16 -21.20 4.35
C GLU A 662 42.46 -20.97 5.68
N TYR A 663 41.15 -21.26 5.73
CA TYR A 663 40.35 -21.08 6.93
C TYR A 663 38.97 -21.77 6.82
N PHE A 664 38.34 -21.97 7.95
CA PHE A 664 36.91 -22.17 8.02
C PHE A 664 36.28 -21.14 8.93
N LYS A 665 35.03 -20.75 8.58
CA LYS A 665 34.29 -19.73 9.29
C LYS A 665 32.82 -20.16 9.41
N VAL A 666 32.26 -20.10 10.61
CA VAL A 666 30.86 -20.46 10.88
C VAL A 666 30.17 -19.29 11.55
N LYS A 667 29.00 -18.94 11.04
CA LYS A 667 28.16 -17.88 11.63
C LYS A 667 26.77 -18.42 11.87
N ILE A 668 26.22 -18.07 13.03
CA ILE A 668 24.85 -18.42 13.45
C ILE A 668 24.15 -17.12 13.83
N SER A 669 23.02 -16.83 13.22
CA SER A 669 22.19 -15.70 13.60
C SER A 669 20.74 -16.12 13.78
N SER A 670 20.08 -15.56 14.78
CA SER A 670 18.68 -15.81 15.10
C SER A 670 18.00 -14.51 15.46
N THR A 671 16.87 -14.22 14.82
CA THR A 671 16.05 -13.03 15.06
C THR A 671 14.60 -13.45 15.28
N TRP A 672 13.96 -12.86 16.29
CA TRP A 672 12.58 -13.12 16.67
C TRP A 672 11.83 -11.81 16.80
N TYR A 673 10.60 -11.79 16.25
CA TYR A 673 9.67 -10.67 16.39
C TYR A 673 8.41 -11.14 17.07
N THR A 674 7.95 -10.36 18.05
CA THR A 674 6.69 -10.59 18.74
C THR A 674 5.98 -9.27 19.01
N ASN A 675 4.67 -9.32 19.05
CA ASN A 675 3.81 -8.17 19.35
C ASN A 675 3.02 -8.42 20.64
N PRO A 676 3.62 -8.18 21.82
CA PRO A 676 2.96 -8.46 23.09
C PRO A 676 1.79 -7.50 23.39
N PHE A 677 1.77 -6.31 22.80
CA PHE A 677 0.70 -5.31 22.97
C PHE A 677 0.41 -4.63 21.62
N ALA A 678 -0.82 -4.27 21.38
CA ALA A 678 -1.43 -3.85 20.09
C ALA A 678 -0.53 -3.09 19.07
N ASN A 679 0.44 -2.29 19.50
CA ASN A 679 1.32 -1.52 18.63
C ASN A 679 2.80 -1.63 18.98
N LEU A 680 3.16 -2.36 20.03
CA LEU A 680 4.56 -2.51 20.46
C LEU A 680 5.13 -3.81 19.89
N VAL A 681 6.18 -3.71 19.10
CA VAL A 681 6.93 -4.87 18.61
C VAL A 681 8.21 -5.01 19.43
N VAL A 682 8.50 -6.22 19.84
CA VAL A 682 9.78 -6.60 20.44
C VAL A 682 10.55 -7.45 19.45
N LYS A 683 11.79 -7.05 19.15
CA LYS A 683 12.77 -7.79 18.34
C LYS A 683 13.87 -8.28 19.27
N ALA A 684 14.11 -9.58 19.30
CA ALA A 684 15.26 -10.18 19.93
C ALA A 684 16.20 -10.76 18.87
N HIS A 685 17.49 -10.55 19.04
CA HIS A 685 18.50 -11.05 18.09
C HIS A 685 19.72 -11.59 18.84
N SER A 686 20.26 -12.68 18.32
CA SER A 686 21.54 -13.23 18.73
C SER A 686 22.37 -13.62 17.52
N GLU A 687 23.66 -13.34 17.57
CA GLU A 687 24.59 -13.66 16.50
C GLU A 687 25.94 -14.09 17.07
N PHE A 688 26.52 -15.15 16.46
CA PHE A 688 27.81 -15.69 16.78
C PHE A 688 28.59 -15.92 15.52
N GLY A 689 29.89 -15.66 15.56
CA GLY A 689 30.82 -15.99 14.48
C GLY A 689 32.08 -16.61 15.04
N PHE A 690 32.55 -17.62 14.33
CA PHE A 690 33.74 -18.40 14.64
C PHE A 690 34.59 -18.50 13.39
N LEU A 691 35.83 -18.12 13.48
CA LEU A 691 36.86 -18.21 12.42
C LEU A 691 38.04 -18.99 12.97
N ASN A 692 38.51 -20.01 12.22
CA ASN A 692 39.71 -20.71 12.58
C ASN A 692 40.48 -21.17 11.33
N SER A 693 41.74 -21.57 11.50
CA SER A 693 42.59 -22.15 10.50
C SER A 693 42.57 -23.68 10.59
N TYR A 694 42.88 -24.40 9.49
CA TYR A 694 43.06 -25.85 9.52
C TYR A 694 44.46 -26.24 10.03
N ASN A 695 45.41 -25.29 9.96
CA ASN A 695 46.80 -25.51 10.40
C ASN A 695 47.25 -24.27 11.18
N ASP A 696 47.69 -24.48 12.40
CA ASP A 696 48.14 -23.43 13.30
C ASP A 696 49.41 -22.72 12.79
N GLU A 697 50.27 -23.43 12.02
CA GLU A 697 51.48 -22.81 11.42
C GLU A 697 51.17 -21.80 10.33
N VAL A 698 50.07 -22.00 9.58
CA VAL A 698 49.55 -21.02 8.62
C VAL A 698 48.95 -19.84 9.37
N GLY A 699 48.25 -20.16 10.47
CA GLY A 699 47.58 -19.19 11.31
C GLY A 699 46.31 -18.62 10.68
N LEU A 700 45.68 -17.68 11.39
CA LEU A 700 44.44 -17.06 10.95
C LEU A 700 44.67 -16.08 9.81
N PRO A 701 43.81 -16.06 8.77
CA PRO A 701 43.96 -15.15 7.63
C PRO A 701 43.90 -13.67 8.06
N PRO A 702 44.62 -12.79 7.34
CA PRO A 702 44.61 -11.35 7.62
C PRO A 702 43.30 -10.68 7.24
N PHE A 703 42.50 -11.30 6.37
CA PHE A 703 41.16 -10.92 5.98
C PHE A 703 40.13 -11.71 6.80
N GLU A 704 38.84 -11.52 6.64
CA GLU A 704 37.79 -12.35 7.23
C GLU A 704 37.61 -12.27 8.77
N ARG A 705 38.47 -11.54 9.50
CA ARG A 705 38.40 -11.39 10.95
C ARG A 705 37.26 -10.46 11.36
N PHE A 706 36.80 -10.58 12.60
CA PHE A 706 35.68 -9.83 13.14
C PHE A 706 36.11 -8.59 13.87
N TYR A 707 35.46 -7.47 13.57
CA TYR A 707 35.68 -6.18 14.21
C TYR A 707 34.33 -5.66 14.77
N ILE A 708 34.26 -5.41 16.08
CA ILE A 708 33.06 -5.04 16.77
C ILE A 708 33.08 -3.60 17.26
N GLY A 709 31.95 -2.91 17.08
CA GLY A 709 31.70 -1.53 17.51
C GLY A 709 31.07 -0.68 16.41
N GLY A 710 30.43 0.40 16.79
CA GLY A 710 29.81 1.36 15.91
C GLY A 710 28.48 0.94 15.34
N ASP A 711 28.15 1.52 14.20
CA ASP A 711 26.88 1.28 13.49
C ASP A 711 26.91 0.06 12.55
N GLY A 712 28.05 -0.63 12.42
CA GLY A 712 28.24 -1.72 11.46
C GLY A 712 28.34 -1.26 10.00
N LEU A 713 28.12 0.02 9.73
CA LEU A 713 28.15 0.64 8.42
C LEU A 713 29.46 1.34 8.10
N SER A 714 30.06 1.80 9.15
CA SER A 714 31.32 2.50 9.08
C SER A 714 32.47 1.61 8.66
N GLY A 715 32.13 0.69 7.85
CA GLY A 715 33.00 -0.15 7.07
C GLY A 715 34.02 0.65 6.30
N TYR A 716 34.86 1.27 7.09
CA TYR A 716 36.16 1.68 6.62
C TYR A 716 36.99 0.53 6.23
N ALA A 717 36.57 -0.63 6.64
CA ALA A 717 37.17 -1.86 6.28
C ALA A 717 36.34 -2.60 5.22
N MET A 718 36.16 -1.99 4.09
CA MET A 718 35.74 -2.72 2.88
C MET A 718 36.92 -3.50 2.30
N ASP A 719 37.77 -3.98 3.17
CA ASP A 719 39.02 -4.68 2.94
C ASP A 719 38.92 -6.17 3.24
N GLY A 720 37.70 -6.72 3.26
CA GLY A 720 37.46 -8.12 3.58
C GLY A 720 37.33 -8.40 5.09
N ARG A 721 37.52 -7.40 5.94
CA ARG A 721 37.20 -7.52 7.37
C ARG A 721 35.69 -7.53 7.58
N GLU A 722 35.22 -8.27 8.56
CA GLU A 722 33.81 -8.29 8.90
C GLU A 722 33.51 -7.35 10.07
N VAL A 723 32.77 -6.29 9.82
CA VAL A 723 32.40 -5.30 10.84
C VAL A 723 31.04 -5.64 11.42
N VAL A 724 31.00 -5.85 12.74
CA VAL A 724 29.76 -6.13 13.50
C VAL A 724 29.40 -4.91 14.31
N GLY A 725 28.25 -4.30 14.01
CA GLY A 725 27.79 -3.12 14.73
C GLY A 725 27.48 -3.41 16.21
N LEU A 726 27.87 -2.50 17.09
CA LEU A 726 27.48 -2.46 18.50
C LEU A 726 27.30 -1.00 18.90
N ARG A 727 26.07 -0.55 18.89
CA ARG A 727 25.71 0.85 19.15
C ARG A 727 26.06 1.25 20.58
N GLY A 728 26.51 2.49 20.79
CA GLY A 728 27.02 2.98 22.07
C GLY A 728 28.53 2.80 22.24
N TYR A 729 29.20 2.22 21.26
CA TYR A 729 30.66 2.13 21.14
C TYR A 729 31.10 2.77 19.83
N ALA A 730 32.32 3.34 19.81
CA ALA A 730 32.87 3.83 18.55
C ALA A 730 33.20 2.67 17.60
N ASN A 731 33.42 3.00 16.35
CA ASN A 731 33.68 1.99 15.31
C ASN A 731 34.89 1.11 15.65
N GLN A 732 34.65 -0.21 15.63
CA GLN A 732 35.66 -1.25 15.91
C GLN A 732 36.28 -1.17 17.32
N ALA A 733 35.82 -0.27 18.18
CA ALA A 733 36.45 0.02 19.48
C ALA A 733 36.50 -1.20 20.41
N VAL A 734 35.50 -2.06 20.37
CA VAL A 734 35.46 -3.25 21.24
C VAL A 734 36.52 -4.29 20.88
N SER A 735 36.89 -4.40 19.63
CA SER A 735 37.95 -5.32 19.15
C SER A 735 39.32 -4.66 18.98
N GLN A 736 39.49 -3.39 19.36
CA GLN A 736 40.71 -2.63 19.12
C GLN A 736 41.94 -3.20 19.88
N HIS A 737 41.73 -3.85 21.03
CA HIS A 737 42.74 -4.51 21.81
C HIS A 737 43.33 -5.75 21.11
N LEU A 738 42.57 -6.34 20.18
CA LEU A 738 43.02 -7.45 19.34
C LEU A 738 43.76 -6.88 18.13
N THR A 739 45.08 -7.03 18.09
CA THR A 739 45.98 -6.40 17.11
C THR A 739 45.56 -6.64 15.65
N ALA A 740 44.86 -7.74 15.39
CA ALA A 740 44.44 -8.14 14.06
C ALA A 740 42.96 -8.42 13.93
N GLY A 741 42.11 -8.01 14.91
CA GLY A 741 40.70 -8.33 15.00
C GLY A 741 40.40 -9.70 15.61
N GLY A 742 39.14 -9.96 15.92
CA GLY A 742 38.67 -11.17 16.58
C GLY A 742 38.55 -12.37 15.66
N SER A 743 38.80 -13.55 16.17
CA SER A 743 38.46 -14.82 15.52
C SER A 743 37.06 -15.32 15.93
N ILE A 744 36.58 -14.85 17.07
CA ILE A 744 35.26 -15.19 17.60
C ILE A 744 34.55 -13.90 17.99
N TYR A 745 33.20 -13.87 17.80
CA TYR A 745 32.38 -12.83 18.37
C TYR A 745 31.04 -13.36 18.82
N SER A 746 30.42 -12.64 19.76
CA SER A 746 29.02 -12.75 20.08
C SER A 746 28.36 -11.39 20.09
N LYS A 747 27.09 -11.36 19.65
CA LYS A 747 26.23 -10.17 19.71
C LYS A 747 24.84 -10.58 20.11
N TYR A 748 24.28 -9.82 21.05
CA TYR A 748 22.90 -9.94 21.46
C TYR A 748 22.26 -8.58 21.40
N TYR A 749 21.00 -8.49 20.95
CA TYR A 749 20.26 -7.28 21.15
C TYR A 749 18.76 -7.50 21.31
N LEU A 750 18.15 -6.66 22.13
CA LEU A 750 16.73 -6.55 22.34
C LEU A 750 16.28 -5.15 21.93
N GLU A 751 15.30 -5.06 21.05
CA GLU A 751 14.80 -3.78 20.57
C GLU A 751 13.27 -3.72 20.64
N MET A 752 12.75 -2.70 21.30
CA MET A 752 11.35 -2.34 21.31
C MET A 752 11.08 -1.32 20.22
N ARG A 753 10.08 -1.58 19.37
CA ARG A 753 9.68 -0.73 18.26
C ARG A 753 8.26 -0.23 18.46
N TYR A 754 8.04 1.06 18.37
CA TYR A 754 6.73 1.67 18.46
C TYR A 754 6.42 2.48 17.20
N PRO A 755 5.38 2.13 16.42
CA PRO A 755 5.07 2.82 15.17
C PRO A 755 4.45 4.19 15.45
N LEU A 756 5.02 5.22 14.84
CA LEU A 756 4.47 6.58 14.83
C LEU A 756 3.57 6.78 13.61
N SER A 757 3.96 6.20 12.46
CA SER A 757 3.19 6.14 11.21
C SER A 757 3.54 4.86 10.47
N LEU A 758 2.52 4.11 10.02
CA LEU A 758 2.69 2.93 9.16
C LEU A 758 2.18 3.19 7.73
N ASN A 759 2.21 4.44 7.29
CA ASN A 759 1.86 4.76 5.92
C ASN A 759 2.90 4.15 4.97
N PRO A 760 2.50 3.40 3.93
CA PRO A 760 3.43 2.79 2.97
C PRO A 760 4.37 3.77 2.27
N SER A 761 3.94 5.03 2.08
CA SER A 761 4.78 6.10 1.51
C SER A 761 5.79 6.69 2.51
N SER A 762 5.60 6.47 3.81
CA SER A 762 6.47 7.00 4.87
C SER A 762 6.19 6.27 6.18
N THR A 763 6.85 5.13 6.39
CA THR A 763 6.79 4.39 7.66
C THR A 763 7.77 4.99 8.65
N ILE A 764 7.26 5.42 9.82
CA ILE A 764 8.07 6.06 10.88
C ILE A 764 7.83 5.30 12.17
N TYR A 765 8.92 4.89 12.84
CA TYR A 765 8.83 4.27 14.16
C TYR A 765 10.00 4.67 15.07
N ALA A 766 9.70 4.74 16.35
CA ALA A 766 10.69 4.94 17.39
C ALA A 766 11.21 3.57 17.88
N THR A 767 12.47 3.53 18.27
CA THR A 767 13.13 2.35 18.84
C THR A 767 13.74 2.66 20.20
N ALA A 768 13.72 1.66 21.08
CA ALA A 768 14.53 1.63 22.29
C ALA A 768 15.25 0.27 22.30
N PHE A 769 16.57 0.27 22.51
CA PHE A 769 17.36 -0.94 22.37
C PHE A 769 18.32 -1.15 23.53
N ALA A 770 18.61 -2.42 23.78
CA ALA A 770 19.71 -2.90 24.62
C ALA A 770 20.57 -3.81 23.78
N GLU A 771 21.86 -3.56 23.70
CA GLU A 771 22.83 -4.37 22.97
C GLU A 771 23.93 -4.87 23.88
N ALA A 772 24.47 -6.04 23.56
CA ALA A 772 25.60 -6.61 24.23
C ALA A 772 26.45 -7.42 23.23
N GLY A 773 27.75 -7.33 23.29
CA GLY A 773 28.62 -8.08 22.40
C GLY A 773 30.08 -7.95 22.76
N ASN A 774 30.88 -8.88 22.27
CA ASN A 774 32.36 -8.87 22.44
C ASN A 774 33.04 -9.67 21.33
N ALA A 775 34.34 -9.47 21.18
CA ALA A 775 35.19 -10.25 20.29
C ALA A 775 36.38 -10.83 21.07
N TRP A 776 36.83 -12.04 20.67
CA TRP A 776 37.90 -12.77 21.28
C TRP A 776 38.91 -13.21 20.22
N GLY A 777 40.17 -13.27 20.63
CA GLY A 777 41.27 -13.68 19.73
C GLY A 777 41.42 -15.19 19.58
N SER A 778 40.92 -15.98 20.52
CA SER A 778 41.01 -17.44 20.51
C SER A 778 39.79 -18.12 21.16
N PHE A 779 39.64 -19.43 20.92
CA PHE A 779 38.64 -20.25 21.60
C PHE A 779 38.88 -20.40 23.10
N GLN A 780 40.12 -20.29 23.55
CA GLN A 780 40.47 -20.41 24.95
C GLN A 780 39.96 -19.21 25.76
N ASP A 781 39.91 -18.03 25.14
CA ASP A 781 39.46 -16.80 25.76
C ASP A 781 37.95 -16.60 25.66
N PHE A 782 37.27 -17.45 24.92
CA PHE A 782 35.86 -17.27 24.58
C PHE A 782 34.94 -17.47 25.81
N ASN A 783 34.30 -16.38 26.22
CA ASN A 783 33.26 -16.39 27.24
C ASN A 783 32.04 -15.60 26.75
N PRO A 784 30.94 -16.27 26.35
CA PRO A 784 29.78 -15.61 25.73
C PRO A 784 29.02 -14.64 26.64
N PHE A 785 29.32 -14.65 27.94
CA PHE A 785 28.72 -13.77 28.94
C PHE A 785 29.61 -12.57 29.29
N GLU A 786 30.86 -12.55 28.87
CA GLU A 786 31.76 -11.43 29.01
C GLU A 786 31.57 -10.44 27.87
N VAL A 787 30.54 -9.59 27.98
CA VAL A 787 30.08 -8.74 26.90
C VAL A 787 30.12 -7.26 27.28
N LYS A 788 30.35 -6.41 26.30
CA LYS A 788 30.22 -4.93 26.42
C LYS A 788 28.79 -4.53 26.14
N ARG A 789 28.16 -3.84 27.11
CA ARG A 789 26.71 -3.54 27.11
C ARG A 789 26.42 -2.10 26.75
N SER A 790 25.33 -1.88 26.04
CA SER A 790 24.83 -0.54 25.74
C SER A 790 23.29 -0.50 25.77
N LEU A 791 22.76 0.69 26.02
CA LEU A 791 21.35 1.02 25.91
C LEU A 791 21.19 2.28 25.07
N GLY A 792 20.08 2.38 24.37
CA GLY A 792 19.85 3.56 23.56
C GLY A 792 18.43 3.69 23.04
N VAL A 793 18.23 4.79 22.34
CA VAL A 793 16.96 5.12 21.67
C VAL A 793 17.25 5.58 20.25
N GLY A 794 16.31 5.39 19.37
CA GLY A 794 16.46 5.80 17.98
C GLY A 794 15.14 6.07 17.28
N ILE A 795 15.27 6.60 16.10
CA ILE A 795 14.16 6.84 15.17
C ILE A 795 14.49 6.20 13.82
N ARG A 796 13.49 5.62 13.20
CA ARG A 796 13.57 5.06 11.85
C ARG A 796 12.50 5.70 10.98
N ILE A 797 12.90 6.10 9.79
CA ILE A 797 12.05 6.70 8.76
C ILE A 797 12.30 5.95 7.46
N PHE A 798 11.31 5.19 7.00
CA PHE A 798 11.37 4.55 5.70
C PHE A 798 10.76 5.47 4.64
N MET A 799 11.51 5.70 3.58
CA MET A 799 11.07 6.41 2.38
C MET A 799 11.38 5.56 1.15
N PRO A 800 10.41 5.29 0.26
CA PRO A 800 10.61 4.39 -0.90
C PRO A 800 11.81 4.72 -1.78
N MET A 801 12.16 6.01 -1.95
CA MET A 801 13.30 6.44 -2.75
C MET A 801 14.66 6.32 -2.04
N PHE A 802 14.69 6.45 -0.70
CA PHE A 802 15.93 6.53 0.07
C PHE A 802 16.16 5.32 1.00
N GLY A 803 15.18 4.40 1.05
CA GLY A 803 15.21 3.28 1.98
C GLY A 803 14.95 3.68 3.42
N LEU A 804 15.53 2.96 4.37
CA LEU A 804 15.36 3.19 5.80
C LEU A 804 16.44 4.15 6.31
N LEU A 805 16.02 5.31 6.80
CA LEU A 805 16.90 6.26 7.49
C LEU A 805 16.85 5.98 9.00
N GLY A 806 17.98 5.98 9.66
CA GLY A 806 18.08 5.75 11.08
C GLY A 806 18.97 6.76 11.77
N VAL A 807 18.55 7.18 12.97
CA VAL A 807 19.38 7.94 13.91
C VAL A 807 19.24 7.27 15.26
N ASP A 808 20.38 6.88 15.84
CA ASP A 808 20.44 6.23 17.14
C ASP A 808 21.34 7.02 18.10
N PHE A 809 20.93 7.08 19.33
CA PHE A 809 21.72 7.57 20.46
C PHE A 809 21.93 6.39 21.42
N GLY A 810 23.13 5.88 21.48
CA GLY A 810 23.50 4.75 22.31
C GLY A 810 24.50 5.16 23.38
N HIS A 811 24.36 4.61 24.59
CA HIS A 811 25.27 4.79 25.70
C HIS A 811 25.96 3.47 26.05
N GLY A 812 27.27 3.40 25.90
CA GLY A 812 28.09 2.25 26.32
C GLY A 812 28.42 2.32 27.80
N TYR A 813 28.09 1.26 28.53
CA TYR A 813 28.23 1.20 30.00
C TYR A 813 29.55 0.61 30.45
N ASP A 814 30.10 -0.30 29.67
CA ASP A 814 31.33 -1.01 30.04
C ASP A 814 32.55 -0.34 29.42
N PRO A 815 33.64 -0.24 30.15
CA PRO A 815 34.89 0.29 29.64
C PRO A 815 35.46 -0.64 28.55
N LEU A 816 36.22 -0.06 27.62
CA LEU A 816 36.99 -0.80 26.64
C LEU A 816 38.21 -1.44 27.32
N GLU A 817 38.75 -2.49 26.69
CA GLU A 817 39.98 -3.13 27.18
C GLU A 817 41.12 -2.12 27.26
N GLY A 818 41.82 -2.09 28.40
CA GLY A 818 42.88 -1.11 28.64
C GLY A 818 42.41 0.30 29.04
N SER A 819 41.10 0.54 29.14
CA SER A 819 40.52 1.80 29.59
C SER A 819 39.72 1.61 30.87
N THR A 820 39.75 2.61 31.75
CA THR A 820 38.87 2.68 32.93
C THR A 820 37.63 3.50 32.70
N GLU A 821 37.57 4.23 31.59
CA GLU A 821 36.45 5.10 31.24
C GLU A 821 35.41 4.36 30.43
N LYS A 822 34.13 4.66 30.71
CA LYS A 822 32.99 4.15 29.93
C LYS A 822 33.02 4.75 28.54
N SER A 823 32.47 4.02 27.53
CA SER A 823 32.37 4.54 26.18
C SER A 823 31.47 5.79 26.09
N GLY A 824 30.46 5.90 26.96
CA GLY A 824 29.57 7.06 27.04
C GLY A 824 28.56 7.12 25.86
N TRP A 825 28.09 8.34 25.56
CA TRP A 825 27.12 8.55 24.49
C TRP A 825 27.77 8.57 23.11
N GLN A 826 27.20 7.78 22.20
CA GLN A 826 27.57 7.74 20.78
C GLN A 826 26.32 7.98 19.93
N THR A 827 26.48 8.74 18.85
CA THR A 827 25.42 8.98 17.86
C THR A 827 25.76 8.22 16.58
N HIS A 828 24.79 7.45 16.08
CA HIS A 828 24.93 6.65 14.88
C HIS A 828 23.89 7.07 13.85
N PHE A 829 24.31 7.23 12.60
CA PHE A 829 23.45 7.54 11.46
C PHE A 829 23.49 6.41 10.45
N SER A 830 22.33 6.03 9.92
CA SER A 830 22.25 5.04 8.86
C SER A 830 21.28 5.47 7.77
N ILE A 831 21.62 5.14 6.53
CA ILE A 831 20.80 5.38 5.34
C ILE A 831 20.77 4.10 4.52
N GLY A 832 19.56 3.58 4.23
CA GLY A 832 19.37 2.44 3.34
C GLY A 832 19.54 1.06 3.96
N GLN A 833 19.91 0.94 5.24
CA GLN A 833 20.06 -0.34 5.93
C GLN A 833 19.07 -0.53 7.08
N GLN A 834 18.68 -1.79 7.32
CA GLN A 834 18.04 -2.21 8.57
C GLN A 834 19.14 -2.77 9.50
N PHE A 835 19.15 -2.29 10.73
CA PHE A 835 19.96 -2.87 11.79
C PHE A 835 19.38 -4.17 12.30
#